data_a24191374e13fe57bf43d2751e3c082e
#
_entry.id   a24191374e13fe57bf43d2751e3c082e
#
_cell.length_a   1.000
_cell.length_b   1.000
_cell.length_c   1.000
_cell.angle_alpha   90.00
_cell.angle_beta   90.00
_cell.angle_gamma   90.00
#
_symmetry.space_group_name_H-M   'P 1'
#
loop_
_entity.id
_entity.type
_entity.pdbx_description
1 polymer ?
#
loop_
_entity_poly.entity_id
_entity_poly.type
_entity_poly.pdbx_seq_one_letter_code
_entity_poly.pdbx_strand_id
1 'polypeptide(L)'
;MTALERKKGKDLRGQQVFLRPEESSAPALTTRQSTTLSEQLQDALLRLAAVVDACSLRAALRDSIQELLPSTECVCVYMLEGCSMLLSDDPPHELPQEGKIRSIADQLKRCQCAGLPLSELPEKYRTCLAAPLPAHRRAVVIPLLDQERDKAIAVLLVGCNPLSDQDELHLNMLEKHASVACTRVQAVQTSYRPPLSPSPIQSHNALLQLNVSDQDYCELDRNILQLCGELFDLDAASLQLKVINYLQQQTRSQCCCLLLVSEDNHQVFCQVVGDKVLEEEISFPLMFGRFGQVVEKKKSITLQDISAEERRQLSSMLGCEISSMLCVPVASRATGQVVALACAFNKQGGQRHTEADEHAIQHCFCYTSTVLTSTLAFQKEQKLKVECQALLQVAKNLFTHLDDVSVLLQEIIVEARNLSDAEICSVFLLDRVSHELVAKVFDGGVVSDEENEFRIPADQGIAGHVATTGQILNIKDAYSHPLFYRGVDDSTGFKTRNILCFPIKDENNEVIGVAELVNKMNGPWFNRFDEDLATAFSIYCGISIAHSLLYKRVHEAQFRSHLANEMMMYHMKVSEEEVTKLLVTGIEPVMEIHSCFAEFTYTPRSLPDETTPLCVLSMFEDMGFINTYKIDLHTLARFCLMVKKGYRDPPYHNWMHAFSVSHFCYLLYKNLGLSNYLEEIEILALFVSCMCHDLDHRGTNNSFQVASQSVLAALYSSEGSVMERHHFAQAIAILNTHGCNIFEKFNRKDYTRMLDLIRDIILATDLAHHLRIFKDLQKMADDGYNPKNSAHRSMLLCLLMTSCDLSDQTKGWKTTRKIAELIYKEFFSQGDLEKAMGNRPSEMMDREKAYIPELQISFMEHIAMPIYKLLSELLPEATELYERVAANREQWTKVSHKFTIRGLPSNNSLDFLDQEYELLQSQGAFGSDDHCLNGCLDDAEGGRGQ
;
A
#
# COMPACT_ATOMS: atom_id res chain seq x y z
N MET A 1 -39.22 0.40 27.25
CA MET A 1 -39.90 -0.21 28.42
C MET A 1 -38.90 -1.12 29.11
N THR A 2 -38.53 -0.64 30.24
CA THR A 2 -38.21 -1.21 31.55
C THR A 2 -36.97 -2.08 31.58
N ALA A 3 -35.90 -1.62 32.14
CA ALA A 3 -35.57 -1.18 33.50
C ALA A 3 -35.33 -2.36 34.47
N LEU A 4 -34.25 -2.17 35.25
CA LEU A 4 -33.90 -2.75 36.56
C LEU A 4 -33.06 -4.03 36.54
N GLU A 5 -32.00 -4.23 37.26
CA GLU A 5 -31.56 -3.55 38.51
C GLU A 5 -30.09 -3.80 38.84
N ARG A 6 -29.53 -2.81 39.49
CA ARG A 6 -28.29 -2.71 40.28
C ARG A 6 -28.16 -3.74 41.42
N LYS A 7 -26.90 -4.06 41.74
CA LYS A 7 -26.34 -4.08 43.12
C LYS A 7 -24.83 -4.27 43.01
N LYS A 8 -23.98 -3.33 43.40
CA LYS A 8 -23.43 -2.79 44.65
C LYS A 8 -22.65 -3.81 45.48
N GLY A 9 -21.41 -3.46 45.75
CA GLY A 9 -20.66 -3.72 46.97
C GLY A 9 -19.16 -3.87 46.72
N LYS A 10 -18.41 -2.88 46.92
CA LYS A 10 -17.56 -2.33 48.01
C LYS A 10 -16.13 -2.88 48.02
N ASP A 11 -15.21 -1.93 47.77
CA ASP A 11 -14.01 -1.54 48.51
C ASP A 11 -13.13 -2.58 49.21
N LEU A 12 -11.84 -2.49 48.90
CA LEU A 12 -10.84 -2.21 49.94
C LEU A 12 -9.49 -1.80 49.34
N ARG A 13 -8.98 -0.71 49.89
CA ARG A 13 -7.71 -0.04 49.69
C ARG A 13 -6.53 -0.84 50.23
N GLY A 14 -5.34 -0.60 49.72
CA GLY A 14 -4.22 -0.46 50.60
C GLY A 14 -2.85 -0.92 50.14
N GLN A 15 -2.03 0.02 49.91
CA GLN A 15 -0.60 0.16 50.31
C GLN A 15 0.50 -0.34 49.36
N GLN A 16 1.23 0.67 48.90
CA GLN A 16 2.62 0.65 48.46
C GLN A 16 3.56 0.06 49.50
N VAL A 17 4.56 -0.70 49.08
CA VAL A 17 5.88 -0.69 49.74
C VAL A 17 6.98 -0.87 48.71
N PHE A 18 7.86 0.09 48.66
CA PHE A 18 9.20 0.05 48.04
C PHE A 18 10.10 -0.93 48.80
N LEU A 19 10.97 -1.65 48.07
CA LEU A 19 12.34 -1.98 48.51
C LEU A 19 13.17 -2.51 47.32
N ARG A 20 14.30 -1.87 47.07
CA ARG A 20 15.51 -2.36 46.42
C ARG A 20 16.56 -2.57 47.53
N PRO A 21 17.75 -3.13 47.23
CA PRO A 21 18.22 -4.23 46.36
C PRO A 21 19.08 -5.24 47.16
N GLU A 22 19.45 -6.37 46.54
CA GLU A 22 20.78 -6.98 46.79
C GLU A 22 21.12 -8.01 45.69
N GLU A 23 22.38 -7.96 45.29
CA GLU A 23 23.08 -8.78 44.29
C GLU A 23 23.31 -10.21 44.77
N SER A 24 23.14 -11.20 43.92
CA SER A 24 24.07 -12.34 43.87
C SER A 24 23.93 -13.14 42.59
N SER A 25 25.04 -13.41 42.04
CA SER A 25 25.49 -14.08 40.82
C SER A 25 24.92 -15.46 40.51
N ALA A 26 24.64 -15.69 39.22
CA ALA A 26 25.00 -16.81 38.32
C ALA A 26 23.83 -17.25 37.41
N PRO A 27 24.00 -17.94 36.26
CA PRO A 27 23.54 -17.42 34.98
C PRO A 27 22.19 -17.99 34.55
N ALA A 28 21.24 -17.12 34.24
CA ALA A 28 19.97 -17.48 33.63
C ALA A 28 20.15 -17.66 32.13
N LEU A 29 19.90 -18.86 31.66
CA LEU A 29 19.61 -19.19 30.26
C LEU A 29 18.45 -18.28 29.78
N THR A 30 18.77 -17.30 28.96
CA THR A 30 17.80 -16.52 28.22
C THR A 30 17.15 -17.43 27.17
N THR A 31 15.91 -17.81 27.42
CA THR A 31 14.99 -18.31 26.40
C THR A 31 14.77 -17.16 25.38
N ARG A 32 15.54 -17.20 24.29
CA ARG A 32 15.17 -16.47 23.08
C ARG A 32 13.87 -17.07 22.59
N GLN A 33 12.80 -16.28 22.61
CA GLN A 33 11.59 -16.56 21.84
C GLN A 33 12.05 -16.74 20.38
N SER A 34 11.71 -17.88 19.77
CA SER A 34 11.95 -18.14 18.36
C SER A 34 10.99 -17.24 17.56
N THR A 35 11.46 -16.06 17.20
CA THR A 35 10.86 -15.27 16.13
C THR A 35 10.90 -16.10 14.84
N THR A 36 9.81 -16.09 14.08
CA THR A 36 9.77 -16.83 12.81
C THR A 36 10.77 -16.20 11.83
N LEU A 37 11.36 -17.00 10.95
CA LEU A 37 12.37 -16.54 9.98
C LEU A 37 11.83 -15.39 9.08
N SER A 38 10.51 -15.34 8.86
CA SER A 38 9.81 -14.28 8.15
C SER A 38 9.83 -12.94 8.92
N GLU A 39 9.71 -12.96 10.24
CA GLU A 39 9.80 -11.77 11.08
C GLU A 39 11.23 -11.21 11.10
N GLN A 40 12.24 -12.07 11.14
CA GLN A 40 13.65 -11.66 11.08
C GLN A 40 13.99 -10.97 9.75
N LEU A 41 13.49 -11.49 8.62
CA LEU A 41 13.67 -10.86 7.32
C LEU A 41 12.97 -9.48 7.27
N GLN A 42 11.76 -9.39 7.79
CA GLN A 42 10.99 -8.14 7.83
C GLN A 42 11.70 -7.07 8.68
N ASP A 43 12.23 -7.44 9.84
CA ASP A 43 13.02 -6.55 10.70
C ASP A 43 14.32 -6.10 10.03
N ALA A 44 15.01 -6.97 9.31
CA ALA A 44 16.21 -6.65 8.54
C ALA A 44 15.90 -5.63 7.41
N LEU A 45 14.79 -5.81 6.68
CA LEU A 45 14.36 -4.89 5.62
C LEU A 45 13.96 -3.52 6.17
N LEU A 46 13.29 -3.47 7.32
CA LEU A 46 12.92 -2.22 8.01
C LEU A 46 14.16 -1.45 8.49
N ARG A 47 15.16 -2.15 9.04
CA ARG A 47 16.45 -1.52 9.43
C ARG A 47 17.15 -0.89 8.24
N LEU A 48 17.23 -1.58 7.10
CA LEU A 48 17.83 -1.03 5.88
C LEU A 48 17.03 0.18 5.33
N ALA A 49 15.72 0.18 5.50
CA ALA A 49 14.88 1.32 5.09
C ALA A 49 15.11 2.58 5.94
N ALA A 50 15.53 2.45 7.19
CA ALA A 50 15.74 3.55 8.12
C ALA A 50 17.14 4.20 8.04
N VAL A 51 18.11 3.57 7.35
CA VAL A 51 19.50 4.03 7.31
C VAL A 51 19.69 5.23 6.39
N VAL A 52 20.45 6.24 6.85
CA VAL A 52 20.74 7.50 6.10
C VAL A 52 22.22 7.79 5.87
N ASP A 53 23.15 7.08 6.54
CA ASP A 53 24.61 7.27 6.44
C ASP A 53 25.35 5.96 6.16
N ALA A 54 26.60 6.06 5.66
CA ALA A 54 27.38 4.91 5.25
C ALA A 54 27.83 3.99 6.42
N CYS A 55 28.11 4.55 7.59
CA CYS A 55 28.55 3.76 8.75
C CYS A 55 27.38 2.93 9.29
N SER A 56 26.21 3.57 9.46
CA SER A 56 24.97 2.88 9.88
C SER A 56 24.54 1.84 8.85
N LEU A 57 24.74 2.09 7.54
CA LEU A 57 24.42 1.14 6.47
C LEU A 57 25.30 -0.11 6.54
N ARG A 58 26.61 0.06 6.74
CA ARG A 58 27.55 -1.07 6.88
C ARG A 58 27.19 -1.94 8.09
N ALA A 59 26.89 -1.30 9.22
CA ALA A 59 26.45 -2.01 10.43
C ALA A 59 25.13 -2.75 10.20
N ALA A 60 24.11 -2.08 9.65
CA ALA A 60 22.81 -2.68 9.37
C ALA A 60 22.89 -3.86 8.41
N LEU A 61 23.71 -3.79 7.36
CA LEU A 61 23.95 -4.89 6.43
C LEU A 61 24.62 -6.08 7.10
N ARG A 62 25.65 -5.82 7.93
CA ARG A 62 26.35 -6.87 8.68
C ARG A 62 25.40 -7.61 9.61
N ASP A 63 24.68 -6.86 10.46
CA ASP A 63 23.78 -7.42 11.46
C ASP A 63 22.63 -8.18 10.79
N SER A 64 22.06 -7.65 9.71
CA SER A 64 20.99 -8.32 8.96
C SER A 64 21.43 -9.64 8.34
N ILE A 65 22.65 -9.71 7.78
CA ILE A 65 23.18 -10.95 7.21
C ILE A 65 23.49 -11.97 8.30
N GLN A 66 24.04 -11.54 9.45
CA GLN A 66 24.33 -12.44 10.57
C GLN A 66 23.05 -13.01 11.19
N GLU A 67 21.97 -12.24 11.24
CA GLU A 67 20.67 -12.72 11.72
C GLU A 67 19.97 -13.67 10.76
N LEU A 68 20.02 -13.38 9.46
CA LEU A 68 19.37 -14.20 8.43
C LEU A 68 20.14 -15.48 8.12
N LEU A 69 21.47 -15.47 8.29
CA LEU A 69 22.36 -16.58 8.03
C LEU A 69 23.14 -16.94 9.30
N PRO A 70 22.56 -17.69 10.24
CA PRO A 70 23.23 -18.05 11.51
C PRO A 70 24.53 -18.85 11.35
N SER A 71 24.76 -19.46 10.17
CA SER A 71 25.98 -20.16 9.81
C SER A 71 27.13 -19.25 9.38
N THR A 72 26.89 -17.92 9.34
CA THR A 72 27.86 -16.93 8.88
C THR A 72 28.83 -16.57 10.00
N GLU A 73 30.15 -16.68 9.71
CA GLU A 73 31.18 -16.35 10.68
C GLU A 73 31.75 -14.95 10.51
N CYS A 74 31.72 -14.41 9.29
CA CYS A 74 32.26 -13.09 8.97
C CYS A 74 31.51 -12.46 7.81
N VAL A 75 31.19 -11.19 7.93
CA VAL A 75 30.58 -10.35 6.87
C VAL A 75 31.42 -9.10 6.70
N CYS A 76 32.03 -8.91 5.54
CA CYS A 76 32.74 -7.69 5.18
C CYS A 76 31.87 -6.90 4.17
N VAL A 77 31.60 -5.66 4.48
CA VAL A 77 30.79 -4.75 3.64
C VAL A 77 31.71 -3.69 3.04
N TYR A 78 31.96 -3.75 1.74
CA TYR A 78 32.78 -2.81 1.00
C TYR A 78 31.88 -1.81 0.28
N MET A 79 32.03 -0.52 0.56
CA MET A 79 31.29 0.54 -0.10
C MET A 79 32.21 1.40 -0.94
N LEU A 80 31.71 1.92 -2.06
CA LEU A 80 32.45 2.82 -2.94
C LEU A 80 32.57 4.20 -2.30
N GLU A 81 33.79 4.59 -1.90
CA GLU A 81 34.13 5.92 -1.45
C GLU A 81 34.98 6.63 -2.51
N GLY A 82 34.41 7.68 -3.11
CA GLY A 82 35.04 8.38 -4.22
C GLY A 82 34.91 7.67 -5.57
N CYS A 83 35.71 8.06 -6.54
CA CYS A 83 35.60 7.53 -7.91
C CYS A 83 36.24 6.14 -8.11
N SER A 84 36.89 5.54 -7.11
CA SER A 84 37.79 4.44 -7.42
C SER A 84 37.99 3.33 -6.39
N MET A 85 37.62 3.47 -5.11
CA MET A 85 37.96 2.44 -4.11
C MET A 85 36.76 2.03 -3.27
N LEU A 86 36.69 0.71 -2.98
CA LEU A 86 35.71 0.11 -2.07
C LEU A 86 36.39 -0.11 -0.71
N LEU A 87 35.87 0.52 0.34
CA LEU A 87 36.40 0.51 1.70
C LEU A 87 35.49 -0.24 2.65
N SER A 88 36.09 -0.99 3.58
CA SER A 88 35.42 -1.62 4.73
C SER A 88 35.97 -1.04 6.04
N ASP A 89 35.12 -0.81 7.03
CA ASP A 89 35.52 -0.23 8.33
C ASP A 89 35.90 -1.29 9.37
N ASP A 90 35.33 -2.50 9.24
CA ASP A 90 35.52 -3.54 10.24
C ASP A 90 35.55 -4.94 9.56
N PRO A 91 36.71 -5.54 9.47
CA PRO A 91 38.01 -4.95 9.71
C PRO A 91 38.38 -3.90 8.64
N PRO A 92 39.14 -2.84 9.00
CA PRO A 92 39.44 -1.77 8.07
C PRO A 92 40.39 -2.23 6.97
N HIS A 93 39.93 -2.31 5.73
CA HIS A 93 40.77 -2.61 4.57
C HIS A 93 40.07 -2.20 3.25
N GLU A 94 40.87 -2.16 2.20
CA GLU A 94 40.47 -1.66 0.87
C GLU A 94 40.44 -2.79 -0.14
N LEU A 95 39.44 -2.81 -1.02
CA LEU A 95 39.40 -3.67 -2.19
C LEU A 95 40.17 -3.01 -3.34
N PRO A 96 41.23 -3.64 -3.88
CA PRO A 96 41.97 -3.07 -5.01
C PRO A 96 41.08 -2.93 -6.24
N GLN A 97 41.31 -1.89 -7.04
CA GLN A 97 40.61 -1.65 -8.30
C GLN A 97 40.73 -2.78 -9.31
N GLU A 98 41.92 -3.38 -9.38
CA GLU A 98 42.22 -4.53 -10.24
C GLU A 98 42.42 -5.79 -9.36
N GLY A 99 41.32 -6.39 -8.95
CA GLY A 99 41.33 -7.57 -8.10
C GLY A 99 40.28 -8.61 -8.52
N LYS A 100 40.54 -9.87 -8.25
CA LYS A 100 39.68 -11.01 -8.60
C LYS A 100 38.25 -10.85 -8.04
N ILE A 101 38.12 -10.37 -6.80
CA ILE A 101 36.80 -10.15 -6.14
C ILE A 101 36.00 -9.08 -6.88
N ARG A 102 36.62 -7.97 -7.27
CA ARG A 102 35.95 -6.89 -7.99
C ARG A 102 35.61 -7.33 -9.42
N SER A 103 36.48 -8.01 -10.10
CA SER A 103 36.22 -8.56 -11.44
C SER A 103 35.02 -9.51 -11.42
N ILE A 104 34.88 -10.33 -10.38
CA ILE A 104 33.73 -11.21 -10.20
C ILE A 104 32.46 -10.40 -9.89
N ALA A 105 32.52 -9.44 -8.97
CA ALA A 105 31.40 -8.59 -8.64
C ALA A 105 30.86 -7.81 -9.85
N ASP A 106 31.77 -7.34 -10.73
CA ASP A 106 31.40 -6.59 -11.94
C ASP A 106 30.83 -7.50 -13.06
N GLN A 107 31.04 -8.81 -12.99
CA GLN A 107 30.51 -9.80 -13.95
C GLN A 107 29.16 -10.40 -13.50
N LEU A 108 28.83 -10.31 -12.22
CA LEU A 108 27.59 -10.84 -11.67
C LEU A 108 26.42 -9.89 -11.99
N LYS A 109 25.26 -10.46 -12.35
CA LYS A 109 24.01 -9.73 -12.53
C LYS A 109 23.24 -9.67 -11.21
N ARG A 110 22.17 -8.88 -11.17
CA ARG A 110 21.25 -8.80 -10.02
C ARG A 110 20.80 -10.20 -9.59
N CYS A 111 20.73 -10.38 -8.29
CA CYS A 111 20.35 -11.64 -7.67
C CYS A 111 21.32 -12.80 -7.99
N GLN A 112 22.57 -12.52 -8.32
CA GLN A 112 23.61 -13.54 -8.51
C GLN A 112 24.70 -13.39 -7.47
N CYS A 113 25.12 -14.51 -6.87
CA CYS A 113 26.26 -14.59 -5.98
C CYS A 113 27.28 -15.60 -6.53
N ALA A 114 28.56 -15.43 -6.20
CA ALA A 114 29.59 -16.34 -6.61
C ALA A 114 30.39 -16.87 -5.39
N GLY A 115 30.48 -18.17 -5.25
CA GLY A 115 31.31 -18.83 -4.23
C GLY A 115 32.77 -18.90 -4.65
N LEU A 116 33.66 -18.39 -3.80
CA LEU A 116 35.12 -18.47 -3.96
C LEU A 116 35.73 -19.40 -2.91
N PRO A 117 36.65 -20.34 -3.31
CA PRO A 117 37.43 -21.05 -2.33
C PRO A 117 38.31 -20.09 -1.52
N LEU A 118 38.41 -20.28 -0.22
CA LEU A 118 39.25 -19.44 0.65
C LEU A 118 40.73 -19.39 0.22
N SER A 119 41.21 -20.43 -0.43
CA SER A 119 42.57 -20.48 -1.00
C SER A 119 42.82 -19.44 -2.12
N GLU A 120 41.78 -18.96 -2.77
CA GLU A 120 41.85 -17.98 -3.86
C GLU A 120 41.77 -16.54 -3.41
N LEU A 121 41.47 -16.30 -2.12
CA LEU A 121 41.45 -14.98 -1.53
C LEU A 121 42.88 -14.49 -1.26
N PRO A 122 43.20 -13.20 -1.49
CA PRO A 122 44.46 -12.59 -1.09
C PRO A 122 44.73 -12.76 0.41
N GLU A 123 45.99 -12.88 0.79
CA GLU A 123 46.42 -13.22 2.18
C GLU A 123 45.87 -12.21 3.21
N LYS A 124 45.78 -10.94 2.86
CA LYS A 124 45.11 -9.89 3.65
C LYS A 124 43.65 -10.19 4.01
N TYR A 125 42.91 -10.85 3.12
CA TYR A 125 41.50 -11.19 3.35
C TYR A 125 41.35 -12.51 4.13
N ARG A 126 42.34 -13.42 4.04
CA ARG A 126 42.36 -14.65 4.83
C ARG A 126 42.57 -14.38 6.31
N THR A 127 43.36 -13.34 6.65
CA THR A 127 43.59 -12.94 8.05
C THR A 127 42.39 -12.31 8.70
N CYS A 128 41.51 -11.68 7.94
CA CYS A 128 40.26 -11.09 8.43
C CYS A 128 39.16 -12.12 8.70
N LEU A 129 39.28 -13.30 8.07
CA LEU A 129 38.40 -14.45 8.26
C LEU A 129 38.93 -15.39 9.36
N ALA A 130 39.69 -14.87 10.31
CA ALA A 130 40.54 -15.54 11.26
C ALA A 130 39.84 -16.54 12.20
N ALA A 131 40.01 -17.83 11.91
CA ALA A 131 40.19 -18.97 12.82
C ALA A 131 40.64 -20.17 11.98
N PRO A 132 41.22 -21.26 12.50
CA PRO A 132 41.64 -22.41 11.70
C PRO A 132 40.38 -23.09 11.11
N LEU A 133 40.11 -22.79 9.84
CA LEU A 133 38.90 -23.19 9.16
C LEU A 133 39.07 -24.53 8.43
N PRO A 134 38.11 -25.47 8.48
CA PRO A 134 38.12 -26.70 7.68
C PRO A 134 38.11 -26.42 6.18
N ALA A 135 38.72 -27.30 5.40
CA ALA A 135 38.99 -27.17 3.96
C ALA A 135 37.73 -27.01 3.05
N HIS A 136 36.53 -27.05 3.58
CA HIS A 136 35.26 -27.05 2.83
C HIS A 136 34.50 -25.71 2.84
N ARG A 137 35.02 -24.67 3.48
CA ARG A 137 34.35 -23.36 3.55
C ARG A 137 34.66 -22.53 2.33
N ARG A 138 33.64 -21.70 1.94
CA ARG A 138 33.67 -20.78 0.79
C ARG A 138 33.39 -19.36 1.26
N ALA A 139 33.94 -18.39 0.57
CA ALA A 139 33.56 -17.02 0.67
C ALA A 139 32.55 -16.73 -0.46
N VAL A 140 31.41 -16.16 -0.13
CA VAL A 140 30.40 -15.77 -1.11
C VAL A 140 30.52 -14.28 -1.40
N VAL A 141 30.64 -13.92 -2.68
CA VAL A 141 30.69 -12.54 -3.18
C VAL A 141 29.31 -12.17 -3.67
N ILE A 142 28.73 -11.11 -3.08
CA ILE A 142 27.40 -10.59 -3.43
C ILE A 142 27.59 -9.12 -3.84
N PRO A 143 27.40 -8.75 -5.11
CA PRO A 143 27.47 -7.38 -5.55
C PRO A 143 26.14 -6.66 -5.22
N LEU A 144 26.20 -5.42 -4.72
CA LEU A 144 25.07 -4.51 -4.65
C LEU A 144 25.16 -3.57 -5.84
N LEU A 145 24.23 -3.68 -6.78
CA LEU A 145 24.28 -2.96 -8.05
C LEU A 145 23.46 -1.66 -8.00
N ASP A 146 23.91 -0.63 -8.71
CA ASP A 146 23.14 0.58 -8.96
C ASP A 146 21.86 0.27 -9.74
N GLN A 147 20.77 0.89 -9.38
CA GLN A 147 19.46 0.64 -10.02
C GLN A 147 19.40 1.07 -11.50
N GLU A 148 20.19 2.07 -11.89
CA GLU A 148 20.16 2.66 -13.23
C GLU A 148 21.28 2.17 -14.17
N ARG A 149 22.42 1.72 -13.62
CA ARG A 149 23.65 1.51 -14.39
C ARG A 149 24.22 0.09 -14.35
N ASP A 150 23.63 -0.84 -13.62
CA ASP A 150 24.11 -2.21 -13.40
C ASP A 150 25.62 -2.29 -13.00
N LYS A 151 26.13 -1.28 -12.30
CA LYS A 151 27.48 -1.26 -11.75
C LYS A 151 27.47 -1.54 -10.26
N ALA A 152 28.45 -2.30 -9.79
CA ALA A 152 28.60 -2.57 -8.38
C ALA A 152 28.95 -1.31 -7.59
N ILE A 153 28.03 -0.86 -6.72
CA ILE A 153 28.19 0.26 -5.80
C ILE A 153 28.69 -0.16 -4.42
N ALA A 154 28.49 -1.42 -4.07
CA ALA A 154 29.06 -2.06 -2.90
C ALA A 154 29.27 -3.54 -3.17
N VAL A 155 30.11 -4.20 -2.37
CA VAL A 155 30.39 -5.62 -2.45
C VAL A 155 30.32 -6.20 -1.04
N LEU A 156 29.51 -7.23 -0.88
CA LEU A 156 29.46 -8.02 0.35
C LEU A 156 30.31 -9.27 0.19
N LEU A 157 31.18 -9.55 1.15
CA LEU A 157 31.95 -10.76 1.24
C LEU A 157 31.53 -11.53 2.50
N VAL A 158 30.87 -12.65 2.31
CA VAL A 158 30.30 -13.47 3.38
C VAL A 158 31.05 -14.78 3.51
N GLY A 159 31.62 -15.02 4.67
CA GLY A 159 32.23 -16.30 4.98
C GLY A 159 31.22 -17.26 5.60
N CYS A 160 30.76 -18.27 4.87
CA CYS A 160 29.75 -19.23 5.33
C CYS A 160 29.97 -20.64 4.78
N ASN A 161 29.19 -21.59 5.30
CA ASN A 161 29.01 -22.91 4.69
C ASN A 161 28.32 -22.78 3.32
N PRO A 162 28.30 -23.83 2.47
CA PRO A 162 27.51 -23.77 1.25
C PRO A 162 26.09 -23.34 1.55
N LEU A 163 25.62 -22.30 0.84
CA LEU A 163 24.25 -21.73 0.99
C LEU A 163 23.22 -22.78 0.54
N SER A 164 22.11 -22.86 1.25
CA SER A 164 20.90 -23.57 0.80
C SER A 164 20.10 -22.70 -0.18
N ASP A 165 19.20 -23.29 -0.96
CA ASP A 165 18.32 -22.57 -1.87
C ASP A 165 17.49 -21.48 -1.14
N GLN A 166 17.15 -21.73 0.13
CA GLN A 166 16.41 -20.79 0.97
C GLN A 166 17.30 -19.61 1.44
N ASP A 167 18.58 -19.87 1.72
CA ASP A 167 19.55 -18.82 2.05
C ASP A 167 19.79 -17.90 0.84
N GLU A 168 19.86 -18.47 -0.36
CA GLU A 168 19.98 -17.70 -1.61
C GLU A 168 18.75 -16.82 -1.84
N LEU A 169 17.53 -17.31 -1.55
CA LEU A 169 16.30 -16.53 -1.66
C LEU A 169 16.31 -15.34 -0.69
N HIS A 170 16.71 -15.56 0.56
CA HIS A 170 16.78 -14.47 1.56
C HIS A 170 17.85 -13.42 1.18
N LEU A 171 18.99 -13.85 0.70
CA LEU A 171 20.05 -12.96 0.22
C LEU A 171 19.61 -12.14 -0.99
N ASN A 172 18.85 -12.73 -1.91
CA ASN A 172 18.31 -12.05 -3.08
C ASN A 172 17.27 -10.97 -2.70
N MET A 173 16.45 -11.23 -1.68
CA MET A 173 15.51 -10.22 -1.15
C MET A 173 16.26 -9.10 -0.44
N LEU A 174 17.24 -9.43 0.38
CA LEU A 174 18.09 -8.47 1.08
C LEU A 174 18.88 -7.60 0.09
N GLU A 175 19.45 -8.18 -0.98
CA GLU A 175 20.22 -7.49 -2.01
C GLU A 175 19.43 -6.37 -2.66
N LYS A 176 18.17 -6.59 -3.01
CA LYS A 176 17.30 -5.55 -3.61
C LYS A 176 17.13 -4.34 -2.69
N HIS A 177 16.85 -4.56 -1.43
CA HIS A 177 16.68 -3.48 -0.45
C HIS A 177 18.00 -2.82 -0.07
N ALA A 178 19.06 -3.60 0.05
CA ALA A 178 20.41 -3.11 0.28
C ALA A 178 20.91 -2.22 -0.87
N SER A 179 20.63 -2.59 -2.11
CA SER A 179 20.95 -1.80 -3.30
C SER A 179 20.26 -0.43 -3.27
N VAL A 180 18.97 -0.38 -2.93
CA VAL A 180 18.21 0.87 -2.75
C VAL A 180 18.82 1.73 -1.64
N ALA A 181 19.14 1.13 -0.49
CA ALA A 181 19.74 1.82 0.65
C ALA A 181 21.14 2.38 0.29
N CYS A 182 21.98 1.61 -0.42
CA CYS A 182 23.29 2.04 -0.89
C CYS A 182 23.19 3.22 -1.87
N THR A 183 22.28 3.15 -2.85
CA THR A 183 22.07 4.23 -3.83
C THR A 183 21.62 5.52 -3.13
N ARG A 184 20.72 5.40 -2.13
CA ARG A 184 20.25 6.54 -1.33
C ARG A 184 21.39 7.17 -0.52
N VAL A 185 22.17 6.37 0.19
CA VAL A 185 23.30 6.86 1.00
C VAL A 185 24.37 7.51 0.11
N GLN A 186 24.65 6.97 -1.07
CA GLN A 186 25.58 7.58 -2.04
C GLN A 186 25.05 8.89 -2.61
N ALA A 187 23.75 8.99 -2.89
CA ALA A 187 23.12 10.24 -3.35
C ALA A 187 23.25 11.34 -2.29
N VAL A 188 23.08 11.01 -1.02
CA VAL A 188 23.30 11.94 0.11
C VAL A 188 24.77 12.34 0.19
N GLN A 189 25.72 11.41 0.09
CA GLN A 189 27.15 11.70 0.12
C GLN A 189 27.62 12.53 -1.08
N THR A 190 27.07 12.31 -2.28
CA THR A 190 27.41 13.11 -3.47
C THR A 190 26.85 14.52 -3.41
N SER A 191 25.72 14.72 -2.74
CA SER A 191 25.14 16.04 -2.48
C SER A 191 25.98 16.88 -1.49
N TYR A 192 26.78 16.22 -0.65
CA TYR A 192 27.69 16.87 0.31
C TYR A 192 29.14 17.04 -0.19
N ARG A 193 29.48 16.66 -1.42
CA ARG A 193 30.80 16.87 -1.97
C ARG A 193 30.91 18.28 -2.56
N PRO A 194 31.83 19.14 -2.05
CA PRO A 194 32.20 20.34 -2.76
C PRO A 194 32.84 19.95 -4.10
N PRO A 195 32.61 20.70 -5.20
CA PRO A 195 33.28 20.46 -6.47
C PRO A 195 34.77 20.55 -6.27
N LEU A 196 35.49 19.58 -6.84
CA LEU A 196 36.97 19.56 -6.84
C LEU A 196 37.49 20.90 -7.32
N SER A 197 38.26 21.57 -6.48
CA SER A 197 38.95 22.82 -6.78
C SER A 197 39.80 22.68 -8.05
N PRO A 198 39.75 23.65 -8.96
CA PRO A 198 40.78 23.76 -9.97
C PRO A 198 42.13 24.02 -9.31
N SER A 199 43.18 23.43 -9.87
CA SER A 199 44.57 23.50 -9.47
C SER A 199 45.04 24.95 -9.18
N PRO A 200 45.97 25.14 -8.25
CA PRO A 200 46.48 26.45 -7.87
C PRO A 200 47.48 26.97 -8.88
N ILE A 201 47.01 27.70 -9.89
CA ILE A 201 47.89 28.51 -10.72
C ILE A 201 47.29 29.91 -10.89
N GLN A 202 48.02 30.90 -10.38
CA GLN A 202 47.86 32.32 -10.64
C GLN A 202 46.73 33.10 -9.93
N SER A 203 46.99 33.48 -8.68
CA SER A 203 46.64 34.80 -8.16
C SER A 203 47.63 35.24 -7.07
N HIS A 204 48.87 35.23 -7.46
CA HIS A 204 49.93 35.94 -6.71
C HIS A 204 50.25 37.18 -7.51
N ASN A 205 49.43 38.25 -7.39
CA ASN A 205 49.84 39.62 -7.73
C ASN A 205 48.62 40.59 -7.71
N ALA A 206 48.00 40.70 -6.51
CA ALA A 206 47.17 41.89 -6.22
C ALA A 206 47.17 42.22 -4.72
N LEU A 207 48.27 41.95 -4.04
CA LEU A 207 48.51 42.33 -2.65
C LEU A 207 49.82 43.08 -2.61
N LEU A 208 49.86 44.22 -3.22
CA LEU A 208 51.01 45.20 -3.01
C LEU A 208 50.46 46.62 -2.87
N GLN A 209 50.78 47.14 -1.71
CA GLN A 209 50.77 48.58 -1.32
C GLN A 209 49.53 49.04 -0.56
N LEU A 210 49.43 48.62 0.67
CA LEU A 210 48.98 49.46 1.76
C LEU A 210 50.02 49.30 2.87
N ASN A 211 50.70 50.47 3.25
CA ASN A 211 51.67 50.50 4.31
C ASN A 211 51.03 50.34 5.69
N VAL A 212 50.81 49.08 6.08
CA VAL A 212 50.49 48.68 7.44
C VAL A 212 51.69 47.86 7.93
N SER A 213 52.21 48.16 9.11
CA SER A 213 53.41 47.50 9.63
C SER A 213 53.17 45.99 9.85
N ASP A 214 54.16 45.17 9.61
CA ASP A 214 54.08 43.69 9.83
C ASP A 214 53.64 43.32 11.27
N GLN A 215 53.83 44.22 12.22
CA GLN A 215 53.35 44.02 13.61
C GLN A 215 51.83 44.14 13.78
N ASP A 216 51.20 45.06 13.04
CA ASP A 216 49.74 45.28 13.11
C ASP A 216 48.99 44.13 12.46
N TYR A 217 49.50 43.47 11.42
CA TYR A 217 48.97 42.32 10.78
C TYR A 217 49.00 41.09 11.71
N CYS A 218 50.08 40.88 12.44
CA CYS A 218 50.27 39.77 13.35
C CYS A 218 49.30 39.86 14.57
N GLU A 219 49.00 41.06 15.02
CA GLU A 219 48.03 41.31 16.10
C GLU A 219 46.60 41.14 15.65
N LEU A 220 46.23 41.59 14.45
CA LEU A 220 44.92 41.42 13.86
C LEU A 220 44.59 39.93 13.63
N ASP A 221 45.52 39.15 13.07
CA ASP A 221 45.38 37.72 12.88
C ASP A 221 45.21 36.98 14.20
N ARG A 222 45.96 37.36 15.23
CA ARG A 222 45.85 36.73 16.56
C ARG A 222 44.48 36.99 17.19
N ASN A 223 43.94 38.18 17.08
CA ASN A 223 42.65 38.56 17.62
C ASN A 223 41.50 37.85 16.89
N ILE A 224 41.64 37.68 15.55
CA ILE A 224 40.65 36.91 14.76
C ILE A 224 40.68 35.41 15.10
N LEU A 225 41.85 34.80 15.25
CA LEU A 225 42.00 33.43 15.68
C LEU A 225 41.43 33.18 17.07
N GLN A 226 41.60 34.14 17.99
CA GLN A 226 40.95 34.09 19.29
C GLN A 226 39.41 34.15 19.14
N LEU A 227 38.90 35.09 18.34
CA LEU A 227 37.47 35.20 18.02
C LEU A 227 36.95 33.89 17.45
N CYS A 228 37.63 33.29 16.47
CA CYS A 228 37.22 32.00 15.90
C CYS A 228 37.14 30.90 16.96
N GLY A 229 38.06 30.85 17.92
CA GLY A 229 38.00 29.88 19.02
C GLY A 229 36.80 30.08 19.97
N GLU A 230 36.33 31.33 20.09
CA GLU A 230 35.18 31.69 20.91
C GLU A 230 33.80 31.49 20.20
N LEU A 231 33.80 31.26 18.87
CA LEU A 231 32.57 31.09 18.09
C LEU A 231 32.05 29.65 18.04
N PHE A 232 32.82 28.67 18.53
CA PHE A 232 32.38 27.30 18.59
C PHE A 232 31.29 27.12 19.67
N ASP A 233 30.28 26.27 19.38
CA ASP A 233 29.19 25.93 20.30
C ASP A 233 28.20 27.07 20.64
N LEU A 234 28.22 28.18 19.89
CA LEU A 234 27.29 29.30 20.06
C LEU A 234 26.05 29.13 19.15
N ASP A 235 24.90 29.60 19.66
CA ASP A 235 23.75 29.85 18.82
C ASP A 235 23.98 31.00 17.85
N ALA A 236 23.16 31.13 16.78
CA ALA A 236 23.44 32.17 15.78
C ALA A 236 23.32 33.61 16.28
N ALA A 237 22.46 33.87 17.25
CA ALA A 237 22.34 35.23 17.81
C ALA A 237 23.57 35.58 18.63
N SER A 238 24.04 34.68 19.48
CA SER A 238 25.26 34.85 20.28
C SER A 238 26.50 34.93 19.41
N LEU A 239 26.56 34.14 18.30
CA LEU A 239 27.64 34.21 17.33
C LEU A 239 27.66 35.56 16.61
N GLN A 240 26.50 36.04 16.14
CA GLN A 240 26.36 37.35 15.48
C GLN A 240 26.80 38.46 16.46
N LEU A 241 26.34 38.40 17.71
CA LEU A 241 26.68 39.38 18.74
C LEU A 241 28.20 39.47 18.97
N LYS A 242 28.91 38.34 19.06
CA LYS A 242 30.36 38.31 19.22
C LYS A 242 31.08 38.89 18.01
N VAL A 243 30.67 38.50 16.79
CA VAL A 243 31.24 39.04 15.55
C VAL A 243 30.99 40.57 15.45
N ILE A 244 29.78 41.03 15.75
CA ILE A 244 29.38 42.43 15.72
C ILE A 244 30.23 43.25 16.72
N ASN A 245 30.37 42.74 17.95
CA ASN A 245 31.17 43.39 18.97
C ASN A 245 32.64 43.51 18.55
N TYR A 246 33.23 42.49 17.95
CA TYR A 246 34.57 42.53 17.40
C TYR A 246 34.70 43.59 16.29
N LEU A 247 33.77 43.63 15.32
CA LEU A 247 33.73 44.61 14.25
C LEU A 247 33.60 46.05 14.79
N GLN A 248 32.75 46.24 15.80
CA GLN A 248 32.53 47.53 16.46
C GLN A 248 33.80 48.06 17.10
N GLN A 249 34.59 47.21 17.72
CA GLN A 249 35.87 47.55 18.32
C GLN A 249 36.92 47.87 17.23
N GLN A 250 37.06 47.03 16.23
CA GLN A 250 38.06 47.19 15.17
C GLN A 250 37.83 48.46 14.30
N THR A 251 36.57 48.73 13.94
CA THR A 251 36.18 49.88 13.13
C THR A 251 35.93 51.13 13.95
N ARG A 252 36.00 51.07 15.27
CA ARG A 252 35.63 52.11 16.24
C ARG A 252 34.30 52.77 15.86
N SER A 253 33.31 51.93 15.53
CA SER A 253 31.95 52.35 15.22
C SER A 253 31.08 52.39 16.46
N GLN A 254 30.06 53.24 16.47
CA GLN A 254 29.10 53.33 17.55
C GLN A 254 28.16 52.12 17.58
N CYS A 255 27.84 51.63 16.37
CA CYS A 255 26.93 50.49 16.19
C CYS A 255 27.35 49.69 14.95
N CYS A 256 27.27 48.37 15.03
CA CYS A 256 27.36 47.46 13.88
C CYS A 256 26.15 46.53 13.83
N CYS A 257 25.82 46.06 12.67
CA CYS A 257 24.82 44.98 12.52
C CYS A 257 25.21 44.10 11.33
N LEU A 258 24.62 42.89 11.35
CA LEU A 258 24.79 41.92 10.30
C LEU A 258 23.41 41.65 9.68
N LEU A 259 23.24 42.02 8.41
CA LEU A 259 22.01 41.75 7.65
C LEU A 259 22.20 40.43 6.89
N LEU A 260 21.49 39.40 7.30
CA LEU A 260 21.54 38.09 6.66
C LEU A 260 20.70 38.10 5.38
N VAL A 261 21.24 37.59 4.29
CA VAL A 261 20.57 37.53 2.98
C VAL A 261 19.88 36.20 2.81
N SER A 262 18.56 36.20 2.54
CA SER A 262 17.80 35.00 2.20
C SER A 262 17.94 34.69 0.71
N GLU A 263 18.28 33.45 0.38
CA GLU A 263 18.39 32.97 -1.00
C GLU A 263 17.02 32.88 -1.71
N ASP A 264 15.98 32.49 -0.97
CA ASP A 264 14.66 32.14 -1.55
C ASP A 264 13.72 33.35 -1.69
N ASN A 265 13.85 34.36 -0.84
CA ASN A 265 12.82 35.40 -0.68
C ASN A 265 13.26 36.81 -1.12
N HIS A 266 14.48 37.00 -1.59
CA HIS A 266 15.00 38.34 -1.87
C HIS A 266 14.83 39.33 -0.69
N GLN A 267 14.97 38.82 0.54
CA GLN A 267 14.85 39.59 1.76
C GLN A 267 16.18 39.60 2.52
N VAL A 268 16.35 40.58 3.39
CA VAL A 268 17.40 40.62 4.38
C VAL A 268 16.80 40.64 5.78
N PHE A 269 17.48 39.98 6.70
CA PHE A 269 17.05 39.78 8.07
C PHE A 269 18.10 40.37 9.04
N CYS A 270 17.64 41.01 10.10
CA CYS A 270 18.47 41.54 11.16
C CYS A 270 17.97 41.08 12.52
N GLN A 271 18.75 40.28 13.23
CA GLN A 271 18.45 39.80 14.55
C GLN A 271 19.26 40.49 15.65
N VAL A 272 20.45 41.02 15.31
CA VAL A 272 21.36 41.63 16.27
C VAL A 272 21.79 43.00 15.79
N VAL A 273 21.61 44.01 16.63
CA VAL A 273 21.98 45.38 16.37
C VAL A 273 22.84 45.90 17.52
N GLY A 274 24.12 46.21 17.22
CA GLY A 274 25.07 46.61 18.26
C GLY A 274 25.26 45.53 19.34
N ASP A 275 24.95 45.86 20.59
CA ASP A 275 25.03 44.96 21.76
C ASP A 275 23.70 44.27 22.13
N LYS A 276 22.67 44.46 21.33
CA LYS A 276 21.32 43.96 21.62
C LYS A 276 20.88 42.89 20.64
N VAL A 277 20.38 41.80 21.18
CA VAL A 277 19.59 40.81 20.43
C VAL A 277 18.15 41.29 20.41
N LEU A 278 17.53 41.38 19.23
CA LEU A 278 16.13 41.79 19.06
C LEU A 278 15.19 40.62 19.42
N GLU A 279 14.09 40.91 20.09
CA GLU A 279 13.05 39.92 20.43
C GLU A 279 12.37 39.42 19.16
N GLU A 280 12.16 40.27 18.17
CA GLU A 280 11.65 39.95 16.83
C GLU A 280 12.70 40.28 15.78
N GLU A 281 12.89 39.37 14.84
CA GLU A 281 13.78 39.56 13.68
C GLU A 281 13.19 40.59 12.72
N ILE A 282 13.95 41.64 12.42
CA ILE A 282 13.51 42.65 11.47
C ILE A 282 13.83 42.15 10.06
N SER A 283 12.83 42.13 9.18
CA SER A 283 13.01 41.76 7.76
C SER A 283 12.57 42.87 6.83
N PHE A 284 13.29 43.03 5.71
CA PHE A 284 12.90 43.93 4.64
C PHE A 284 13.37 43.39 3.27
N PRO A 285 12.73 43.83 2.16
CA PRO A 285 13.08 43.33 0.83
C PRO A 285 14.54 43.68 0.48
N LEU A 286 15.29 42.71 -0.09
CA LEU A 286 16.65 42.91 -0.56
C LEU A 286 16.76 44.03 -1.62
N MET A 287 15.71 44.20 -2.41
CA MET A 287 15.60 45.26 -3.41
C MET A 287 15.39 46.65 -2.80
N PHE A 288 15.29 46.71 -1.46
CA PHE A 288 15.19 47.99 -0.77
C PHE A 288 16.48 48.82 -0.95
N GLY A 289 16.36 49.91 -1.67
CA GLY A 289 17.43 50.82 -1.93
C GLY A 289 18.67 50.22 -2.62
N ARG A 290 19.86 50.61 -2.15
CA ARG A 290 21.14 50.20 -2.71
C ARG A 290 21.67 48.85 -2.20
N PHE A 291 21.06 48.25 -1.20
CA PHE A 291 21.52 46.96 -0.62
C PHE A 291 21.50 45.82 -1.63
N GLY A 292 20.50 45.76 -2.50
CA GLY A 292 20.45 44.78 -3.59
C GLY A 292 21.63 44.89 -4.55
N GLN A 293 22.12 46.14 -4.80
CA GLN A 293 23.29 46.35 -5.63
C GLN A 293 24.60 45.91 -4.95
N VAL A 294 24.68 45.96 -3.61
CA VAL A 294 25.82 45.40 -2.84
C VAL A 294 25.90 43.89 -3.02
N VAL A 295 24.76 43.22 -2.96
CA VAL A 295 24.70 41.76 -3.17
C VAL A 295 25.03 41.39 -4.61
N GLU A 296 24.46 42.09 -5.60
CA GLU A 296 24.63 41.80 -7.02
C GLU A 296 26.07 42.11 -7.50
N LYS A 297 26.57 43.30 -7.15
CA LYS A 297 27.90 43.79 -7.62
C LYS A 297 29.03 43.33 -6.71
N LYS A 298 28.76 42.77 -5.54
CA LYS A 298 29.75 42.39 -4.52
C LYS A 298 30.70 43.53 -4.16
N LYS A 299 30.19 44.76 -4.11
CA LYS A 299 30.97 45.96 -3.84
C LYS A 299 30.38 46.69 -2.65
N SER A 300 31.27 47.17 -1.78
CA SER A 300 30.91 47.94 -0.57
C SER A 300 30.30 49.31 -0.94
N ILE A 301 29.40 49.78 -0.10
CA ILE A 301 28.78 51.12 -0.20
C ILE A 301 28.95 51.91 1.10
N THR A 302 28.90 53.21 0.95
CA THR A 302 29.01 54.19 2.04
C THR A 302 27.73 55.02 2.19
N LEU A 303 27.67 55.91 3.20
CA LEU A 303 26.54 56.80 3.40
C LEU A 303 26.23 57.71 2.19
N GLN A 304 27.21 57.98 1.33
CA GLN A 304 27.04 58.83 0.14
C GLN A 304 26.27 58.11 -0.98
N ASP A 305 26.21 56.79 -0.90
CA ASP A 305 25.59 55.93 -1.92
C ASP A 305 24.10 55.69 -1.67
N ILE A 306 23.57 56.01 -0.45
CA ILE A 306 22.20 55.81 -0.05
C ILE A 306 21.36 57.08 -0.09
N SER A 307 20.05 56.96 -0.37
CA SER A 307 19.09 58.08 -0.40
C SER A 307 18.76 58.60 0.99
N ALA A 308 18.21 59.81 1.07
CA ALA A 308 17.75 60.41 2.35
C ALA A 308 16.60 59.61 2.98
N GLU A 309 15.83 58.92 2.18
CA GLU A 309 14.70 58.05 2.62
C GLU A 309 15.24 56.76 3.25
N GLU A 310 16.19 56.10 2.60
CA GLU A 310 16.86 54.90 3.12
C GLU A 310 17.60 55.21 4.44
N ARG A 311 18.26 56.36 4.50
CA ARG A 311 18.90 56.84 5.72
C ARG A 311 17.89 57.02 6.87
N ARG A 312 16.70 57.59 6.63
CA ARG A 312 15.64 57.76 7.64
C ARG A 312 15.13 56.42 8.16
N GLN A 313 14.90 55.47 7.27
CA GLN A 313 14.40 54.13 7.63
C GLN A 313 15.43 53.34 8.44
N LEU A 314 16.74 53.40 8.03
CA LEU A 314 17.82 52.81 8.81
C LEU A 314 18.02 53.48 10.18
N SER A 315 17.87 54.80 10.25
CA SER A 315 17.91 55.53 11.52
C SER A 315 16.78 55.14 12.46
N SER A 316 15.59 54.91 11.94
CA SER A 316 14.44 54.39 12.71
C SER A 316 14.70 52.99 13.26
N MET A 317 15.25 52.10 12.41
CA MET A 317 15.57 50.71 12.78
C MET A 317 16.65 50.62 13.85
N LEU A 318 17.69 51.45 13.73
CA LEU A 318 18.83 51.49 14.68
C LEU A 318 18.53 52.32 15.96
N GLY A 319 17.45 53.11 15.94
CA GLY A 319 17.12 54.00 17.04
C GLY A 319 18.15 55.14 17.23
N CYS A 320 18.96 55.49 16.23
CA CYS A 320 19.93 56.53 16.26
C CYS A 320 20.12 57.26 14.93
N GLU A 321 20.54 58.51 14.95
CA GLU A 321 20.82 59.25 13.70
C GLU A 321 22.13 58.77 13.06
N ILE A 322 22.08 58.45 11.75
CA ILE A 322 23.25 57.95 11.00
C ILE A 322 24.06 59.13 10.44
N SER A 323 25.28 59.30 10.95
CA SER A 323 26.25 60.32 10.49
C SER A 323 27.33 59.75 9.55
N SER A 324 27.68 58.49 9.68
CA SER A 324 28.56 57.75 8.76
C SER A 324 28.13 56.26 8.66
N MET A 325 28.31 55.65 7.52
CA MET A 325 27.97 54.24 7.24
C MET A 325 29.00 53.62 6.32
N LEU A 326 29.28 52.32 6.58
CA LEU A 326 30.00 51.42 5.67
C LEU A 326 29.30 50.10 5.66
N CYS A 327 28.94 49.62 4.48
CA CYS A 327 28.29 48.32 4.28
C CYS A 327 29.15 47.44 3.38
N VAL A 328 29.58 46.29 3.88
CA VAL A 328 30.54 45.40 3.22
C VAL A 328 29.84 44.05 2.96
N PRO A 329 29.90 43.52 1.72
CA PRO A 329 29.32 42.21 1.42
C PRO A 329 30.16 41.08 2.02
N VAL A 330 29.48 40.13 2.67
CA VAL A 330 30.08 38.90 3.21
C VAL A 330 29.74 37.76 2.28
N ALA A 331 30.73 37.24 1.60
CA ALA A 331 30.55 36.13 0.67
C ALA A 331 30.87 34.77 1.31
N SER A 332 30.07 33.76 1.02
CA SER A 332 30.38 32.39 1.35
C SER A 332 31.58 31.88 0.57
N ARG A 333 32.55 31.29 1.24
CA ARG A 333 33.72 30.67 0.57
C ARG A 333 33.34 29.46 -0.28
N ALA A 334 32.28 28.75 0.06
CA ALA A 334 31.85 27.55 -0.64
C ALA A 334 31.14 27.88 -1.97
N THR A 335 30.22 28.87 -1.94
CA THR A 335 29.37 29.19 -3.12
C THR A 335 29.80 30.48 -3.83
N GLY A 336 30.60 31.32 -3.18
CA GLY A 336 30.94 32.66 -3.67
C GLY A 336 29.75 33.63 -3.66
N GLN A 337 28.57 33.23 -3.17
CA GLN A 337 27.40 34.10 -3.04
C GLN A 337 27.48 34.95 -1.78
N VAL A 338 26.85 36.14 -1.81
CA VAL A 338 26.76 37.01 -0.64
C VAL A 338 25.69 36.45 0.30
N VAL A 339 26.11 36.08 1.52
CA VAL A 339 25.25 35.48 2.56
C VAL A 339 24.86 36.50 3.63
N ALA A 340 25.59 37.57 3.76
CA ALA A 340 25.29 38.63 4.70
C ALA A 340 25.87 39.98 4.23
N LEU A 341 25.37 41.07 4.81
CA LEU A 341 25.91 42.41 4.65
C LEU A 341 26.35 42.90 6.03
N ALA A 342 27.64 43.15 6.23
CA ALA A 342 28.19 43.71 7.46
C ALA A 342 28.12 45.22 7.41
N CYS A 343 27.34 45.85 8.28
CA CYS A 343 27.13 47.29 8.34
C CYS A 343 27.74 47.88 9.60
N ALA A 344 28.55 48.91 9.43
CA ALA A 344 29.13 49.69 10.52
C ALA A 344 28.62 51.13 10.46
N PHE A 345 28.17 51.67 11.58
CA PHE A 345 27.54 53.00 11.65
C PHE A 345 28.23 53.89 12.66
N ASN A 346 28.27 55.18 12.34
CA ASN A 346 28.70 56.24 13.24
C ASN A 346 30.10 56.02 13.84
N LYS A 347 31.15 56.26 12.99
CA LYS A 347 32.54 56.15 13.46
C LYS A 347 32.81 57.16 14.56
N GLN A 348 33.48 56.72 15.61
CA GLN A 348 33.81 57.54 16.79
C GLN A 348 34.70 58.78 16.34
N GLY A 349 34.44 59.90 16.98
CA GLY A 349 35.13 61.14 16.63
C GLY A 349 34.58 61.87 15.42
N GLY A 350 33.41 61.51 14.87
CA GLY A 350 32.74 62.16 13.73
C GLY A 350 33.45 61.97 12.40
N GLN A 351 34.35 61.00 12.32
CA GLN A 351 35.12 60.68 11.10
C GLN A 351 34.33 59.84 10.15
N ARG A 352 34.70 59.74 8.88
CA ARG A 352 34.16 58.78 7.92
C ARG A 352 34.90 57.47 8.03
N HIS A 353 34.24 56.38 7.71
CA HIS A 353 34.86 55.05 7.56
C HIS A 353 35.86 55.12 6.39
N THR A 354 37.00 54.45 6.53
CA THR A 354 38.09 54.41 5.60
C THR A 354 38.25 53.05 4.94
N GLU A 355 39.09 52.95 3.90
CA GLU A 355 39.45 51.68 3.26
C GLU A 355 40.06 50.65 4.26
N ALA A 356 40.74 51.13 5.30
CA ALA A 356 41.28 50.31 6.36
C ALA A 356 40.17 49.66 7.18
N ASP A 357 39.04 50.36 7.44
CA ASP A 357 37.83 49.75 8.13
C ASP A 357 37.18 48.70 7.23
N GLU A 358 37.08 48.97 5.93
CA GLU A 358 36.55 47.97 4.98
C GLU A 358 37.42 46.72 4.95
N HIS A 359 38.75 46.90 4.90
CA HIS A 359 39.69 45.79 4.92
C HIS A 359 39.61 44.99 6.24
N ALA A 360 39.47 45.64 7.39
CA ALA A 360 39.31 44.97 8.66
C ALA A 360 38.04 44.13 8.71
N ILE A 361 36.90 44.62 8.16
CA ILE A 361 35.65 43.84 8.07
C ILE A 361 35.85 42.66 7.13
N GLN A 362 36.40 42.87 5.93
CA GLN A 362 36.64 41.77 4.95
C GLN A 362 37.59 40.72 5.53
N HIS A 363 38.60 41.10 6.23
CA HIS A 363 39.55 40.20 6.86
C HIS A 363 38.91 39.37 7.98
N CYS A 364 38.08 39.98 8.82
CA CYS A 364 37.29 39.23 9.80
C CYS A 364 36.46 38.09 9.16
N PHE A 365 35.72 38.40 8.11
CA PHE A 365 34.88 37.42 7.43
C PHE A 365 35.67 36.44 6.56
N CYS A 366 36.91 36.67 6.24
CA CYS A 366 37.78 35.66 5.66
C CYS A 366 37.89 34.39 6.53
N TYR A 367 37.82 34.56 7.84
CA TYR A 367 37.95 33.47 8.82
C TYR A 367 36.60 33.05 9.43
N THR A 368 35.68 33.98 9.67
CA THR A 368 34.43 33.73 10.40
C THR A 368 33.27 33.40 9.49
N SER A 369 33.30 33.69 8.18
CA SER A 369 32.18 33.44 7.27
C SER A 369 31.75 31.95 7.21
N THR A 370 32.70 31.03 7.30
CA THR A 370 32.42 29.60 7.25
C THR A 370 31.66 29.15 8.51
N VAL A 371 32.10 29.65 9.70
CA VAL A 371 31.42 29.32 10.97
C VAL A 371 30.01 29.91 10.95
N LEU A 372 29.86 31.18 10.54
CA LEU A 372 28.58 31.86 10.43
C LEU A 372 27.61 31.08 9.51
N THR A 373 28.04 30.74 8.28
CA THR A 373 27.20 30.00 7.34
C THR A 373 26.85 28.61 7.82
N SER A 374 27.77 27.88 8.46
CA SER A 374 27.53 26.57 9.04
C SER A 374 26.51 26.63 10.18
N THR A 375 26.64 27.61 11.09
CA THR A 375 25.70 27.76 12.22
C THR A 375 24.28 28.12 11.74
N LEU A 376 24.19 29.05 10.75
CA LEU A 376 22.90 29.38 10.16
C LEU A 376 22.25 28.18 9.44
N ALA A 377 23.04 27.41 8.69
CA ALA A 377 22.55 26.21 8.03
C ALA A 377 22.09 25.15 9.06
N PHE A 378 22.86 24.94 10.12
CA PHE A 378 22.51 24.04 11.21
C PHE A 378 21.21 24.44 11.91
N GLN A 379 21.02 25.73 12.20
CA GLN A 379 19.77 26.22 12.81
C GLN A 379 18.56 26.02 11.88
N LYS A 380 18.72 26.30 10.58
CA LYS A 380 17.69 26.04 9.57
C LYS A 380 17.32 24.57 9.53
N GLU A 381 18.32 23.68 9.58
CA GLU A 381 18.11 22.24 9.63
C GLU A 381 17.39 21.81 10.92
N GLN A 382 17.80 22.32 12.08
CA GLN A 382 17.16 22.04 13.36
C GLN A 382 15.69 22.51 13.37
N LYS A 383 15.42 23.71 12.83
CA LYS A 383 14.06 24.22 12.71
C LYS A 383 13.20 23.31 11.82
N LEU A 384 13.69 22.96 10.63
CA LEU A 384 13.03 22.02 9.72
C LEU A 384 12.78 20.66 10.38
N LYS A 385 13.75 20.17 11.16
CA LYS A 385 13.60 18.92 11.90
C LYS A 385 12.46 18.97 12.92
N VAL A 386 12.37 20.05 13.69
CA VAL A 386 11.29 20.25 14.68
C VAL A 386 9.94 20.33 13.98
N GLU A 387 9.86 21.06 12.87
CA GLU A 387 8.64 21.19 12.05
C GLU A 387 8.21 19.86 11.45
N CYS A 388 9.15 19.11 10.86
CA CYS A 388 8.86 17.75 10.37
C CYS A 388 8.39 16.83 11.50
N GLN A 389 8.98 16.92 12.69
CA GLN A 389 8.55 16.12 13.84
C GLN A 389 7.14 16.50 14.30
N ALA A 390 6.80 17.79 14.31
CA ALA A 390 5.46 18.26 14.61
C ALA A 390 4.43 17.75 13.60
N LEU A 391 4.72 17.87 12.29
CA LEU A 391 3.85 17.33 11.22
C LEU A 391 3.68 15.81 11.31
N LEU A 392 4.74 15.06 11.64
CA LEU A 392 4.66 13.60 11.84
C LEU A 392 3.81 13.25 13.06
N GLN A 393 3.90 14.03 14.15
CA GLN A 393 3.05 13.81 15.32
C GLN A 393 1.58 14.10 15.00
N VAL A 394 1.30 15.16 14.26
CA VAL A 394 -0.03 15.47 13.75
C VAL A 394 -0.57 14.35 12.87
N ALA A 395 0.23 13.87 11.90
CA ALA A 395 -0.16 12.75 11.05
C ALA A 395 -0.52 11.50 11.89
N LYS A 396 0.29 11.20 12.92
CA LYS A 396 -0.01 10.12 13.86
C LYS A 396 -1.35 10.32 14.56
N ASN A 397 -1.64 11.53 15.05
CA ASN A 397 -2.90 11.84 15.72
C ASN A 397 -4.10 11.67 14.76
N LEU A 398 -3.99 12.19 13.53
CA LEU A 398 -5.04 12.05 12.52
C LEU A 398 -5.31 10.58 12.13
N PHE A 399 -4.27 9.75 12.05
CA PHE A 399 -4.43 8.32 11.70
C PHE A 399 -4.99 7.45 12.83
N THR A 400 -5.10 7.95 14.06
CA THR A 400 -5.73 7.22 15.17
C THR A 400 -7.26 7.28 15.17
N HIS A 401 -7.86 8.22 14.44
CA HIS A 401 -9.31 8.48 14.44
C HIS A 401 -9.96 8.30 13.07
N LEU A 402 -9.52 7.29 12.31
CA LEU A 402 -10.04 7.02 10.96
C LEU A 402 -11.44 6.38 10.95
N ASP A 403 -11.88 5.85 12.07
CA ASP A 403 -13.16 5.18 12.26
C ASP A 403 -14.37 6.14 12.35
N ASP A 404 -14.15 7.39 12.80
CA ASP A 404 -15.20 8.41 12.90
C ASP A 404 -14.76 9.72 12.22
N VAL A 405 -15.45 10.05 11.13
CA VAL A 405 -15.20 11.28 10.34
C VAL A 405 -15.36 12.54 11.18
N SER A 406 -16.33 12.58 12.11
CA SER A 406 -16.62 13.77 12.92
C SER A 406 -15.51 14.02 13.94
N VAL A 407 -15.02 12.97 14.60
CA VAL A 407 -13.87 13.01 15.50
C VAL A 407 -12.60 13.41 14.74
N LEU A 408 -12.37 12.81 13.57
CA LEU A 408 -11.24 13.16 12.71
C LEU A 408 -11.26 14.65 12.30
N LEU A 409 -12.41 15.18 11.89
CA LEU A 409 -12.52 16.59 11.52
C LEU A 409 -12.25 17.51 12.71
N GLN A 410 -12.65 17.12 13.91
CA GLN A 410 -12.36 17.88 15.12
C GLN A 410 -10.86 17.91 15.44
N GLU A 411 -10.18 16.78 15.32
CA GLU A 411 -8.73 16.72 15.45
C GLU A 411 -8.01 17.57 14.38
N ILE A 412 -8.49 17.52 13.13
CA ILE A 412 -7.95 18.37 12.05
C ILE A 412 -8.07 19.84 12.43
N ILE A 413 -9.23 20.29 12.94
CA ILE A 413 -9.45 21.67 13.37
C ILE A 413 -8.50 22.07 14.49
N VAL A 414 -8.35 21.23 15.51
CA VAL A 414 -7.47 21.48 16.66
C VAL A 414 -6.01 21.57 16.22
N GLU A 415 -5.57 20.61 15.42
CA GLU A 415 -4.17 20.56 14.98
C GLU A 415 -3.84 21.69 13.99
N ALA A 416 -4.74 22.02 13.07
CA ALA A 416 -4.56 23.14 12.15
C ALA A 416 -4.43 24.48 12.90
N ARG A 417 -5.27 24.71 13.90
CA ARG A 417 -5.23 25.88 14.74
C ARG A 417 -3.94 25.97 15.54
N ASN A 418 -3.51 24.86 16.14
CA ASN A 418 -2.28 24.81 16.95
C ASN A 418 -1.03 25.02 16.10
N LEU A 419 -0.97 24.40 14.92
CA LEU A 419 0.18 24.53 14.01
C LEU A 419 0.33 25.94 13.45
N SER A 420 -0.79 26.62 13.19
CA SER A 420 -0.80 27.93 12.53
C SER A 420 -0.93 29.11 13.50
N ASP A 421 -1.10 28.88 14.81
CA ASP A 421 -1.47 29.89 15.78
C ASP A 421 -2.68 30.76 15.31
N ALA A 422 -3.70 30.10 14.76
CA ALA A 422 -4.94 30.74 14.33
C ALA A 422 -5.95 30.81 15.49
N GLU A 423 -6.77 31.86 15.51
CA GLU A 423 -7.83 32.03 16.50
C GLU A 423 -8.96 31.02 16.29
N ILE A 424 -9.35 30.79 15.02
CA ILE A 424 -10.40 29.85 14.62
C ILE A 424 -9.93 29.03 13.41
N CYS A 425 -10.34 27.78 13.36
CA CYS A 425 -10.25 26.92 12.18
C CYS A 425 -11.62 26.33 11.83
N SER A 426 -11.97 26.30 10.56
CA SER A 426 -13.19 25.65 10.04
C SER A 426 -12.83 24.71 8.91
N VAL A 427 -13.47 23.54 8.87
CA VAL A 427 -13.27 22.55 7.81
C VAL A 427 -14.61 22.23 7.15
N PHE A 428 -14.64 22.34 5.83
CA PHE A 428 -15.80 22.04 4.99
C PHE A 428 -15.49 20.85 4.09
N LEU A 429 -16.38 19.87 4.05
CA LEU A 429 -16.30 18.77 3.10
C LEU A 429 -17.12 19.09 1.86
N LEU A 430 -16.63 18.74 0.68
CA LEU A 430 -17.33 18.94 -0.58
C LEU A 430 -18.30 17.78 -0.84
N ASP A 431 -19.60 18.08 -0.82
CA ASP A 431 -20.62 17.17 -1.31
C ASP A 431 -20.74 17.32 -2.84
N ARG A 432 -20.26 16.31 -3.56
CA ARG A 432 -20.26 16.31 -5.03
C ARG A 432 -21.64 16.15 -5.65
N VAL A 433 -22.62 15.63 -4.89
CA VAL A 433 -23.98 15.39 -5.38
C VAL A 433 -24.78 16.67 -5.35
N SER A 434 -24.74 17.39 -4.23
CA SER A 434 -25.46 18.66 -4.07
C SER A 434 -24.66 19.88 -4.54
N HIS A 435 -23.35 19.72 -4.84
CA HIS A 435 -22.41 20.82 -5.11
C HIS A 435 -22.36 21.86 -3.98
N GLU A 436 -22.31 21.37 -2.74
CA GLU A 436 -22.25 22.20 -1.55
C GLU A 436 -21.04 21.86 -0.70
N LEU A 437 -20.54 22.85 0.03
CA LEU A 437 -19.57 22.69 1.09
C LEU A 437 -20.31 22.53 2.41
N VAL A 438 -20.06 21.44 3.11
CA VAL A 438 -20.75 21.01 4.33
C VAL A 438 -19.80 21.09 5.51
N ALA A 439 -20.11 21.93 6.50
CA ALA A 439 -19.42 21.95 7.77
C ALA A 439 -20.14 21.03 8.77
N LYS A 440 -19.44 19.99 9.19
CA LYS A 440 -19.93 19.03 10.21
C LYS A 440 -19.47 19.36 11.61
N VAL A 441 -18.38 20.11 11.72
CA VAL A 441 -17.73 20.46 12.99
C VAL A 441 -17.27 21.90 12.92
N PHE A 442 -17.52 22.65 14.00
CA PHE A 442 -17.04 24.02 14.21
C PHE A 442 -16.15 24.09 15.45
N ASP A 443 -15.31 25.12 15.53
CA ASP A 443 -14.56 25.41 16.73
C ASP A 443 -15.54 25.71 17.89
N GLY A 444 -15.76 24.74 18.77
CA GLY A 444 -16.72 24.83 19.90
C GLY A 444 -17.77 23.72 19.99
N GLY A 445 -17.85 22.78 19.04
CA GLY A 445 -18.76 21.63 19.14
C GLY A 445 -19.00 20.86 17.85
N VAL A 446 -19.52 19.65 18.04
CA VAL A 446 -19.98 18.78 16.97
C VAL A 446 -21.45 19.03 16.74
N VAL A 447 -21.86 19.24 15.49
CA VAL A 447 -23.28 19.26 15.13
C VAL A 447 -23.80 17.83 15.14
N SER A 448 -24.61 17.46 16.14
CA SER A 448 -25.04 16.09 16.38
C SER A 448 -26.20 15.61 15.52
N ASP A 449 -26.88 16.51 14.80
CA ASP A 449 -28.07 16.18 14.01
C ASP A 449 -27.87 16.60 12.55
N GLU A 450 -28.20 15.71 11.61
CA GLU A 450 -28.14 15.96 10.16
C GLU A 450 -29.03 17.15 9.73
N GLU A 451 -30.01 17.56 10.54
CA GLU A 451 -30.89 18.70 10.28
C GLU A 451 -30.23 20.08 10.53
N ASN A 452 -29.04 20.13 11.16
CA ASN A 452 -28.35 21.36 11.53
C ASN A 452 -26.98 21.53 10.83
N GLU A 453 -26.67 20.76 9.79
CA GLU A 453 -25.45 20.95 9.02
C GLU A 453 -25.41 22.31 8.35
N PHE A 454 -24.32 23.06 8.53
CA PHE A 454 -24.13 24.34 7.82
C PHE A 454 -23.66 24.06 6.40
N ARG A 455 -24.48 24.42 5.41
CA ARG A 455 -24.22 24.18 3.99
C ARG A 455 -24.10 25.49 3.24
N ILE A 456 -23.07 25.62 2.42
CA ILE A 456 -22.84 26.76 1.53
C ILE A 456 -22.61 26.26 0.10
N PRO A 457 -23.09 26.96 -0.93
CA PRO A 457 -22.79 26.60 -2.32
C PRO A 457 -21.27 26.55 -2.57
N ALA A 458 -20.82 25.51 -3.29
CA ALA A 458 -19.38 25.25 -3.50
C ALA A 458 -18.69 26.29 -4.41
N ASP A 459 -19.41 27.23 -4.97
CA ASP A 459 -18.90 28.32 -5.84
C ASP A 459 -18.96 29.71 -5.17
N GLN A 460 -19.42 29.81 -3.92
CA GLN A 460 -19.59 31.08 -3.23
C GLN A 460 -18.58 31.32 -2.11
N GLY A 461 -18.18 32.56 -1.96
CA GLY A 461 -17.30 33.05 -0.90
C GLY A 461 -15.85 32.61 -1.08
N ILE A 462 -15.08 32.71 0.00
CA ILE A 462 -13.64 32.37 0.03
C ILE A 462 -13.46 30.86 -0.09
N ALA A 463 -14.19 30.09 0.73
CA ALA A 463 -14.13 28.63 0.70
C ALA A 463 -14.54 28.05 -0.66
N GLY A 464 -15.63 28.57 -1.27
CA GLY A 464 -16.09 28.15 -2.60
C GLY A 464 -15.08 28.48 -3.70
N HIS A 465 -14.41 29.62 -3.62
CA HIS A 465 -13.34 29.96 -4.56
C HIS A 465 -12.17 28.97 -4.48
N VAL A 466 -11.74 28.63 -3.27
CA VAL A 466 -10.65 27.64 -3.04
C VAL A 466 -11.11 26.23 -3.46
N ALA A 467 -12.36 25.85 -3.19
CA ALA A 467 -12.94 24.57 -3.62
C ALA A 467 -12.93 24.41 -5.15
N THR A 468 -13.29 25.50 -5.86
CA THR A 468 -13.37 25.50 -7.33
C THR A 468 -12.00 25.58 -8.02
N THR A 469 -11.11 26.42 -7.49
CA THR A 469 -9.79 26.65 -8.11
C THR A 469 -8.74 25.63 -7.69
N GLY A 470 -8.93 25.01 -6.52
CA GLY A 470 -7.93 24.14 -5.91
C GLY A 470 -6.63 24.85 -5.54
N GLN A 471 -6.65 26.19 -5.38
CA GLN A 471 -5.52 27.03 -5.04
C GLN A 471 -5.68 27.59 -3.62
N ILE A 472 -4.57 27.69 -2.89
CA ILE A 472 -4.54 28.36 -1.59
C ILE A 472 -4.80 29.85 -1.75
N LEU A 473 -5.52 30.44 -0.80
CA LEU A 473 -5.84 31.85 -0.78
C LEU A 473 -5.48 32.46 0.58
N ASN A 474 -4.52 33.39 0.59
CA ASN A 474 -4.08 34.12 1.77
C ASN A 474 -4.55 35.56 1.71
N ILE A 475 -5.41 35.96 2.65
CA ILE A 475 -6.05 37.29 2.70
C ILE A 475 -5.54 38.02 3.94
N LYS A 476 -4.77 39.09 3.74
CA LYS A 476 -4.16 39.89 4.81
C LYS A 476 -5.17 40.82 5.51
N ASP A 477 -6.18 41.30 4.80
CA ASP A 477 -7.26 42.12 5.33
C ASP A 477 -8.59 41.62 4.75
N ALA A 478 -9.37 40.92 5.56
CA ALA A 478 -10.63 40.29 5.16
C ALA A 478 -11.64 41.32 4.65
N TYR A 479 -11.75 42.46 5.31
CA TYR A 479 -12.76 43.50 4.97
C TYR A 479 -12.49 44.22 3.64
N SER A 480 -11.25 44.17 3.14
CA SER A 480 -10.91 44.71 1.83
C SER A 480 -11.10 43.73 0.67
N HIS A 481 -11.35 42.45 0.97
CA HIS A 481 -11.40 41.40 -0.05
C HIS A 481 -12.80 41.21 -0.63
N PRO A 482 -13.00 41.19 -1.95
CA PRO A 482 -14.32 41.15 -2.58
C PRO A 482 -15.14 39.88 -2.33
N LEU A 483 -14.46 38.75 -2.02
CA LEU A 483 -15.12 37.48 -1.71
C LEU A 483 -15.48 37.31 -0.24
N PHE A 484 -15.09 38.24 0.63
CA PHE A 484 -15.40 38.17 2.05
C PHE A 484 -16.87 38.55 2.33
N TYR A 485 -17.61 37.65 3.01
CA TYR A 485 -18.99 37.84 3.41
C TYR A 485 -19.08 38.33 4.87
N ARG A 486 -19.46 39.60 5.06
CA ARG A 486 -19.49 40.23 6.39
C ARG A 486 -20.66 39.77 7.28
N GLY A 487 -21.67 39.15 6.71
CA GLY A 487 -22.89 38.78 7.44
C GLY A 487 -22.69 37.91 8.65
N VAL A 488 -21.64 37.06 8.64
CA VAL A 488 -21.27 36.21 9.79
C VAL A 488 -20.71 37.05 10.92
N ASP A 489 -19.79 37.95 10.64
CA ASP A 489 -19.21 38.87 11.64
C ASP A 489 -20.26 39.78 12.24
N ASP A 490 -21.16 40.32 11.40
CA ASP A 490 -22.25 41.18 11.83
C ASP A 490 -23.28 40.47 12.74
N SER A 491 -23.50 39.16 12.51
CA SER A 491 -24.44 38.36 13.30
C SER A 491 -23.87 37.84 14.60
N THR A 492 -22.59 37.53 14.62
CA THR A 492 -21.90 36.91 15.77
C THR A 492 -21.19 37.91 16.66
N GLY A 493 -20.91 39.13 16.15
CA GLY A 493 -20.01 40.11 16.79
C GLY A 493 -18.53 39.75 16.73
N PHE A 494 -18.14 38.69 15.99
CA PHE A 494 -16.77 38.32 15.73
C PHE A 494 -16.11 39.31 14.74
N LYS A 495 -14.84 39.53 14.83
CA LYS A 495 -14.12 40.40 13.89
C LYS A 495 -13.03 39.64 13.17
N THR A 496 -13.30 39.31 11.92
CA THR A 496 -12.33 38.66 11.03
C THR A 496 -11.29 39.67 10.53
N ARG A 497 -10.02 39.41 10.77
CA ARG A 497 -8.88 40.27 10.36
C ARG A 497 -8.21 39.75 9.09
N ASN A 498 -7.76 38.53 9.13
CA ASN A 498 -7.06 37.86 8.05
C ASN A 498 -7.49 36.40 7.96
N ILE A 499 -7.37 35.81 6.76
CA ILE A 499 -7.82 34.45 6.47
C ILE A 499 -6.75 33.74 5.64
N LEU A 500 -6.44 32.52 5.99
CA LEU A 500 -5.70 31.58 5.15
C LEU A 500 -6.60 30.40 4.83
N CYS A 501 -7.04 30.28 3.58
CA CYS A 501 -7.94 29.23 3.11
C CYS A 501 -7.17 28.31 2.14
N PHE A 502 -7.23 26.99 2.36
CA PHE A 502 -6.50 26.01 1.57
C PHE A 502 -7.35 24.79 1.22
N PRO A 503 -7.12 24.20 0.03
CA PRO A 503 -7.85 23.00 -0.40
C PRO A 503 -7.29 21.75 0.24
N ILE A 504 -8.19 20.83 0.58
CA ILE A 504 -7.86 19.45 0.98
C ILE A 504 -8.14 18.57 -0.23
N LYS A 505 -7.13 17.82 -0.71
CA LYS A 505 -7.20 17.06 -1.95
C LYS A 505 -6.99 15.58 -1.69
N ASP A 506 -7.66 14.75 -2.51
CA ASP A 506 -7.46 13.30 -2.52
C ASP A 506 -6.21 12.90 -3.33
N GLU A 507 -5.96 11.60 -3.44
CA GLU A 507 -4.87 10.99 -4.20
C GLU A 507 -4.88 11.30 -5.71
N ASN A 508 -6.07 11.64 -6.25
CA ASN A 508 -6.26 12.02 -7.65
C ASN A 508 -6.10 13.54 -7.85
N ASN A 509 -5.69 14.27 -6.80
CA ASN A 509 -5.55 15.72 -6.78
C ASN A 509 -6.89 16.47 -6.94
N GLU A 510 -8.02 15.80 -6.68
CA GLU A 510 -9.35 16.40 -6.66
C GLU A 510 -9.66 16.96 -5.26
N VAL A 511 -10.32 18.13 -5.23
CA VAL A 511 -10.70 18.75 -3.97
C VAL A 511 -11.82 17.95 -3.31
N ILE A 512 -11.60 17.49 -2.08
CA ILE A 512 -12.58 16.80 -1.23
C ILE A 512 -13.07 17.66 -0.08
N GLY A 513 -12.40 18.77 0.18
CA GLY A 513 -12.76 19.71 1.23
C GLY A 513 -11.90 20.96 1.19
N VAL A 514 -12.20 21.87 2.08
CA VAL A 514 -11.51 23.15 2.25
C VAL A 514 -11.36 23.44 3.74
N ALA A 515 -10.20 23.97 4.14
CA ALA A 515 -9.99 24.46 5.50
C ALA A 515 -9.73 25.96 5.48
N GLU A 516 -10.31 26.67 6.45
CA GLU A 516 -10.12 28.10 6.69
C GLU A 516 -9.51 28.33 8.07
N LEU A 517 -8.38 29.04 8.10
CA LEU A 517 -7.73 29.55 9.31
C LEU A 517 -8.01 31.04 9.39
N VAL A 518 -8.53 31.46 10.52
CA VAL A 518 -8.96 32.85 10.72
C VAL A 518 -8.17 33.48 11.87
N ASN A 519 -7.72 34.70 11.65
CA ASN A 519 -7.04 35.54 12.63
C ASN A 519 -5.74 34.96 13.19
N LYS A 520 -4.62 35.20 12.51
CA LYS A 520 -3.27 34.90 13.01
C LYS A 520 -3.06 35.55 14.39
N MET A 521 -2.64 34.77 15.39
CA MET A 521 -2.46 35.23 16.77
C MET A 521 -1.04 35.75 17.05
N ASN A 522 -0.02 35.10 16.53
CA ASN A 522 1.40 35.40 16.75
C ASN A 522 2.00 36.29 15.65
N GLY A 523 1.20 37.03 14.89
CA GLY A 523 1.66 37.89 13.82
C GLY A 523 0.55 38.76 13.22
N PRO A 524 0.88 39.74 12.38
CA PRO A 524 -0.10 40.66 11.79
C PRO A 524 -1.02 39.98 10.77
N TRP A 525 -0.54 38.93 10.09
CA TRP A 525 -1.25 38.09 9.11
C TRP A 525 -0.50 36.78 8.88
N PHE A 526 -1.12 35.82 8.17
CA PHE A 526 -0.48 34.58 7.75
C PHE A 526 0.61 34.88 6.70
N ASN A 527 1.80 34.40 6.93
CA ASN A 527 2.94 34.57 6.03
C ASN A 527 3.13 33.36 5.10
N ARG A 528 4.16 33.40 4.25
CA ARG A 528 4.43 32.31 3.31
C ARG A 528 4.79 30.98 4.00
N PHE A 529 5.40 31.05 5.17
CA PHE A 529 5.70 29.85 5.95
C PHE A 529 4.40 29.17 6.43
N ASP A 530 3.38 29.95 6.84
CA ASP A 530 2.06 29.42 7.18
C ASP A 530 1.38 28.79 5.95
N GLU A 531 1.59 29.33 4.74
CA GLU A 531 1.08 28.74 3.49
C GLU A 531 1.74 27.38 3.19
N ASP A 532 3.06 27.30 3.32
CA ASP A 532 3.83 26.07 3.09
C ASP A 532 3.44 25.00 4.13
N LEU A 533 3.28 25.38 5.40
CA LEU A 533 2.83 24.51 6.48
C LEU A 533 1.39 24.01 6.26
N ALA A 534 0.48 24.90 5.87
CA ALA A 534 -0.91 24.55 5.55
C ALA A 534 -0.97 23.61 4.34
N THR A 535 -0.12 23.83 3.34
CA THR A 535 0.00 22.94 2.16
C THR A 535 0.45 21.53 2.57
N ALA A 536 1.51 21.43 3.39
CA ALA A 536 1.99 20.14 3.89
C ALA A 536 0.94 19.44 4.77
N PHE A 537 0.29 20.18 5.67
CA PHE A 537 -0.77 19.68 6.53
C PHE A 537 -2.00 19.18 5.73
N SER A 538 -2.39 19.90 4.66
CA SER A 538 -3.53 19.53 3.81
C SER A 538 -3.41 18.16 3.17
N ILE A 539 -2.17 17.72 2.89
CA ILE A 539 -1.89 16.37 2.34
C ILE A 539 -2.28 15.29 3.36
N TYR A 540 -1.88 15.45 4.62
CA TYR A 540 -2.26 14.50 5.68
C TYR A 540 -3.77 14.50 5.94
N CYS A 541 -4.40 15.68 5.92
CA CYS A 541 -5.86 15.78 6.01
C CYS A 541 -6.56 15.06 4.87
N GLY A 542 -6.08 15.25 3.64
CA GLY A 542 -6.63 14.60 2.45
C GLY A 542 -6.59 13.07 2.56
N ILE A 543 -5.44 12.52 2.91
CA ILE A 543 -5.25 11.08 3.12
C ILE A 543 -6.18 10.58 4.24
N SER A 544 -6.18 11.24 5.40
CA SER A 544 -6.98 10.81 6.55
C SER A 544 -8.48 10.86 6.27
N ILE A 545 -8.98 11.95 5.67
CA ILE A 545 -10.40 12.10 5.32
C ILE A 545 -10.81 11.07 4.26
N ALA A 546 -10.01 10.90 3.19
CA ALA A 546 -10.30 9.92 2.15
C ALA A 546 -10.39 8.50 2.73
N HIS A 547 -9.45 8.11 3.59
CA HIS A 547 -9.46 6.82 4.28
C HIS A 547 -10.66 6.67 5.22
N SER A 548 -11.00 7.70 6.01
CA SER A 548 -12.14 7.64 6.93
C SER A 548 -13.47 7.52 6.16
N LEU A 549 -13.63 8.25 5.06
CA LEU A 549 -14.80 8.12 4.18
C LEU A 549 -14.87 6.72 3.52
N LEU A 550 -13.75 6.17 3.11
CA LEU A 550 -13.68 4.81 2.57
C LEU A 550 -14.02 3.78 3.65
N TYR A 551 -13.45 3.92 4.85
CA TYR A 551 -13.75 3.05 6.00
C TYR A 551 -15.25 3.06 6.32
N LYS A 552 -15.87 4.25 6.38
CA LYS A 552 -17.32 4.38 6.60
C LYS A 552 -18.13 3.65 5.53
N ARG A 553 -17.78 3.80 4.24
CA ARG A 553 -18.45 3.09 3.13
C ARG A 553 -18.33 1.57 3.26
N VAL A 554 -17.13 1.08 3.60
CA VAL A 554 -16.90 -0.36 3.81
C VAL A 554 -17.71 -0.85 5.00
N HIS A 555 -17.69 -0.13 6.11
CA HIS A 555 -18.45 -0.50 7.32
C HIS A 555 -19.97 -0.53 7.07
N GLU A 556 -20.51 0.48 6.38
CA GLU A 556 -21.91 0.50 5.97
C GLU A 556 -22.27 -0.64 5.01
N ALA A 557 -21.38 -0.95 4.06
CA ALA A 557 -21.56 -2.08 3.14
C ALA A 557 -21.53 -3.41 3.90
N GLN A 558 -20.60 -3.56 4.85
CA GLN A 558 -20.50 -4.73 5.72
C GLN A 558 -21.76 -4.90 6.59
N PHE A 559 -22.25 -3.83 7.20
CA PHE A 559 -23.48 -3.86 7.99
C PHE A 559 -24.69 -4.26 7.13
N ARG A 560 -24.84 -3.65 5.93
CA ARG A 560 -25.93 -4.01 5.00
C ARG A 560 -25.83 -5.46 4.54
N SER A 561 -24.60 -5.94 4.27
CA SER A 561 -24.37 -7.35 3.91
C SER A 561 -24.71 -8.28 5.06
N HIS A 562 -24.29 -7.94 6.28
CA HIS A 562 -24.62 -8.73 7.47
C HIS A 562 -26.14 -8.83 7.69
N LEU A 563 -26.83 -7.69 7.64
CA LEU A 563 -28.28 -7.66 7.76
C LEU A 563 -28.97 -8.45 6.63
N ALA A 564 -28.51 -8.31 5.39
CA ALA A 564 -29.03 -9.08 4.27
C ALA A 564 -28.82 -10.59 4.46
N ASN A 565 -27.64 -10.99 4.97
CA ASN A 565 -27.36 -12.38 5.29
C ASN A 565 -28.23 -12.91 6.44
N GLU A 566 -28.46 -12.14 7.50
CA GLU A 566 -29.37 -12.53 8.59
C GLU A 566 -30.80 -12.72 8.07
N MET A 567 -31.30 -11.78 7.25
CA MET A 567 -32.61 -11.90 6.64
C MET A 567 -32.69 -13.12 5.70
N MET A 568 -31.65 -13.35 4.90
CA MET A 568 -31.57 -14.52 4.04
C MET A 568 -31.58 -15.81 4.86
N MET A 569 -30.76 -15.92 5.91
CA MET A 569 -30.75 -17.10 6.80
C MET A 569 -32.11 -17.32 7.48
N TYR A 570 -32.80 -16.25 7.86
CA TYR A 570 -34.15 -16.34 8.41
C TYR A 570 -35.15 -16.94 7.41
N HIS A 571 -35.11 -16.49 6.14
CA HIS A 571 -36.00 -17.02 5.08
C HIS A 571 -35.62 -18.43 4.64
N MET A 572 -34.35 -18.79 4.70
CA MET A 572 -33.84 -20.14 4.37
C MET A 572 -34.07 -21.18 5.48
N LYS A 573 -34.50 -20.73 6.67
CA LYS A 573 -34.64 -21.62 7.83
C LYS A 573 -35.46 -22.85 7.48
N VAL A 574 -34.89 -24.01 7.78
CA VAL A 574 -35.51 -25.32 7.59
C VAL A 574 -36.23 -25.75 8.86
N SER A 575 -37.50 -26.16 8.72
CA SER A 575 -38.28 -26.67 9.83
C SER A 575 -37.93 -28.12 10.18
N GLU A 576 -38.25 -28.56 11.42
CA GLU A 576 -38.09 -29.97 11.81
C GLU A 576 -38.96 -30.89 10.98
N GLU A 577 -40.12 -30.41 10.52
CA GLU A 577 -41.04 -31.20 9.67
C GLU A 577 -40.41 -31.50 8.30
N GLU A 578 -39.68 -30.51 7.70
CA GLU A 578 -38.99 -30.72 6.43
C GLU A 578 -37.85 -31.73 6.58
N VAL A 579 -37.05 -31.64 7.67
CA VAL A 579 -35.99 -32.62 7.97
C VAL A 579 -36.57 -34.00 8.18
N THR A 580 -37.62 -34.11 8.99
CA THR A 580 -38.28 -35.39 9.27
C THR A 580 -38.86 -36.01 7.98
N LYS A 581 -39.50 -35.17 7.12
CA LYS A 581 -40.05 -35.61 5.84
C LYS A 581 -38.95 -36.16 4.93
N LEU A 582 -37.77 -35.51 4.87
CA LEU A 582 -36.65 -35.99 4.06
C LEU A 582 -36.11 -37.33 4.56
N LEU A 583 -36.09 -37.55 5.89
CA LEU A 583 -35.55 -38.77 6.51
C LEU A 583 -36.53 -39.90 6.67
N VAL A 584 -37.83 -39.68 6.43
CA VAL A 584 -38.90 -40.71 6.61
C VAL A 584 -38.67 -41.94 5.74
N THR A 585 -38.20 -41.76 4.51
CA THR A 585 -37.93 -42.88 3.59
C THR A 585 -36.60 -43.58 3.88
N GLY A 586 -35.77 -43.04 4.77
CA GLY A 586 -34.39 -43.51 4.97
C GLY A 586 -33.48 -43.10 3.83
N ILE A 587 -32.17 -43.38 3.99
CA ILE A 587 -31.17 -43.15 2.94
C ILE A 587 -31.16 -44.37 2.02
N GLU A 588 -31.49 -44.16 0.76
CA GLU A 588 -31.47 -45.22 -0.25
C GLU A 588 -30.03 -45.47 -0.73
N PRO A 589 -29.62 -46.76 -0.91
CA PRO A 589 -28.32 -47.01 -1.57
C PRO A 589 -28.28 -46.41 -2.96
N VAL A 590 -27.13 -45.87 -3.38
CA VAL A 590 -26.97 -45.20 -4.68
C VAL A 590 -27.33 -46.03 -5.89
N MET A 591 -27.23 -47.38 -5.78
CA MET A 591 -27.61 -48.30 -6.83
C MET A 591 -29.16 -48.48 -7.00
N GLU A 592 -29.92 -48.11 -5.95
CA GLU A 592 -31.37 -48.07 -6.00
C GLU A 592 -31.93 -46.80 -6.61
N ILE A 593 -31.15 -45.69 -6.54
CA ILE A 593 -31.50 -44.43 -7.22
C ILE A 593 -31.48 -44.64 -8.74
N HIS A 594 -30.39 -45.19 -9.26
CA HIS A 594 -30.26 -45.55 -10.68
C HIS A 594 -29.08 -46.52 -10.87
N SER A 595 -29.22 -47.52 -11.73
CA SER A 595 -28.18 -48.54 -11.97
C SER A 595 -26.85 -47.93 -12.48
N CYS A 596 -26.91 -46.85 -13.25
CA CYS A 596 -25.73 -46.15 -13.79
C CYS A 596 -25.35 -44.93 -12.97
N PHE A 597 -25.89 -44.71 -11.77
CA PHE A 597 -25.66 -43.50 -10.95
C PHE A 597 -24.18 -43.24 -10.68
N ALA A 598 -23.36 -44.29 -10.57
CA ALA A 598 -21.93 -44.19 -10.35
C ALA A 598 -21.09 -44.16 -11.66
N GLU A 599 -21.69 -44.05 -12.83
CA GLU A 599 -20.99 -44.00 -14.12
C GLU A 599 -20.85 -42.56 -14.62
N PHE A 600 -19.75 -42.24 -15.33
CA PHE A 600 -19.53 -40.91 -15.92
C PHE A 600 -20.58 -40.54 -16.96
N THR A 601 -21.25 -41.56 -17.55
CA THR A 601 -22.32 -41.38 -18.55
C THR A 601 -23.60 -40.82 -17.96
N TYR A 602 -23.86 -41.04 -16.67
CA TYR A 602 -25.09 -40.65 -16.01
C TYR A 602 -25.25 -39.12 -15.95
N THR A 603 -26.44 -38.63 -16.25
CA THR A 603 -26.79 -37.21 -16.19
C THR A 603 -27.69 -36.92 -14.98
N PRO A 604 -27.15 -36.30 -13.89
CA PRO A 604 -27.91 -36.12 -12.66
C PRO A 604 -29.09 -35.15 -12.80
N ARG A 605 -29.09 -34.30 -13.83
CA ARG A 605 -30.19 -33.38 -14.15
C ARG A 605 -31.47 -34.05 -14.61
N SER A 606 -31.47 -35.40 -14.84
CA SER A 606 -32.66 -36.18 -15.12
C SER A 606 -33.52 -36.48 -13.87
N LEU A 607 -32.93 -36.30 -12.69
CA LEU A 607 -33.66 -36.52 -11.43
C LEU A 607 -34.59 -35.33 -11.09
N PRO A 608 -35.75 -35.62 -10.47
CA PRO A 608 -36.63 -34.58 -9.97
C PRO A 608 -35.92 -33.74 -8.90
N ASP A 609 -36.11 -32.45 -8.96
CA ASP A 609 -35.47 -31.52 -8.02
C ASP A 609 -35.75 -31.86 -6.54
N GLU A 610 -36.92 -32.36 -6.27
CA GLU A 610 -37.36 -32.75 -4.89
C GLU A 610 -36.55 -33.93 -4.29
N THR A 611 -36.02 -34.83 -5.14
CA THR A 611 -35.26 -36.00 -4.71
C THR A 611 -33.78 -35.74 -4.51
N THR A 612 -33.25 -34.67 -5.08
CA THR A 612 -31.83 -34.39 -5.07
C THR A 612 -31.21 -34.26 -3.67
N PRO A 613 -31.86 -33.71 -2.61
CA PRO A 613 -31.28 -33.70 -1.27
C PRO A 613 -31.07 -35.11 -0.71
N LEU A 614 -32.01 -36.05 -0.96
CA LEU A 614 -31.89 -37.45 -0.52
C LEU A 614 -30.71 -38.12 -1.24
N CYS A 615 -30.55 -37.87 -2.55
CA CYS A 615 -29.40 -38.37 -3.32
C CYS A 615 -28.06 -37.85 -2.76
N VAL A 616 -28.02 -36.62 -2.26
CA VAL A 616 -26.80 -36.08 -1.60
C VAL A 616 -26.52 -36.87 -0.32
N LEU A 617 -27.53 -37.18 0.50
CA LEU A 617 -27.36 -38.02 1.69
C LEU A 617 -26.83 -39.42 1.33
N SER A 618 -27.39 -40.03 0.26
CA SER A 618 -26.93 -41.31 -0.26
C SER A 618 -25.46 -41.30 -0.70
N MET A 619 -24.99 -40.20 -1.34
CA MET A 619 -23.59 -40.02 -1.69
C MET A 619 -22.72 -39.90 -0.44
N PHE A 620 -23.11 -39.11 0.58
CA PHE A 620 -22.39 -39.02 1.85
C PHE A 620 -22.24 -40.38 2.55
N GLU A 621 -23.28 -41.21 2.53
CA GLU A 621 -23.25 -42.52 3.14
C GLU A 621 -22.36 -43.50 2.35
N ASP A 622 -22.49 -43.51 1.02
CA ASP A 622 -21.69 -44.38 0.14
C ASP A 622 -20.21 -44.03 0.12
N MET A 623 -19.86 -42.75 0.30
CA MET A 623 -18.49 -42.28 0.51
C MET A 623 -17.96 -42.55 1.93
N GLY A 624 -18.83 -43.06 2.85
CA GLY A 624 -18.47 -43.40 4.23
C GLY A 624 -18.28 -42.19 5.16
N PHE A 625 -18.55 -41.00 4.76
CA PHE A 625 -18.28 -39.78 5.54
C PHE A 625 -19.15 -39.67 6.80
N ILE A 626 -20.39 -40.13 6.75
CA ILE A 626 -21.31 -40.11 7.90
C ILE A 626 -20.69 -40.86 9.08
N ASN A 627 -20.16 -42.04 8.83
CA ASN A 627 -19.58 -42.90 9.88
C ASN A 627 -18.17 -42.43 10.28
N THR A 628 -17.34 -42.10 9.33
CA THR A 628 -15.94 -41.66 9.56
C THR A 628 -15.87 -40.42 10.44
N TYR A 629 -16.67 -39.40 10.12
CA TYR A 629 -16.69 -38.14 10.84
C TYR A 629 -17.81 -38.02 11.88
N LYS A 630 -18.60 -39.09 12.09
CA LYS A 630 -19.69 -39.11 13.05
C LYS A 630 -20.70 -37.98 12.84
N ILE A 631 -21.03 -37.72 11.60
CA ILE A 631 -21.96 -36.66 11.25
C ILE A 631 -23.37 -37.09 11.68
N ASP A 632 -24.04 -36.21 12.42
CA ASP A 632 -25.43 -36.47 12.81
C ASP A 632 -26.32 -36.31 11.58
N LEU A 633 -27.23 -37.31 11.39
CA LEU A 633 -28.04 -37.39 10.20
C LEU A 633 -29.07 -36.26 10.07
N HIS A 634 -29.66 -35.82 11.20
CA HIS A 634 -30.58 -34.69 11.22
C HIS A 634 -29.83 -33.37 10.88
N THR A 635 -28.62 -33.22 11.42
CA THR A 635 -27.73 -32.08 11.11
C THR A 635 -27.34 -32.06 9.62
N LEU A 636 -26.98 -33.20 9.05
CA LEU A 636 -26.65 -33.33 7.63
C LEU A 636 -27.88 -33.04 6.73
N ALA A 637 -29.04 -33.59 7.05
CA ALA A 637 -30.28 -33.35 6.31
C ALA A 637 -30.66 -31.86 6.36
N ARG A 638 -30.56 -31.22 7.52
CA ARG A 638 -30.84 -29.81 7.68
C ARG A 638 -29.83 -28.96 6.87
N PHE A 639 -28.55 -29.30 6.94
CA PHE A 639 -27.49 -28.64 6.15
C PHE A 639 -27.80 -28.75 4.66
N CYS A 640 -28.10 -29.94 4.13
CA CYS A 640 -28.42 -30.14 2.71
C CYS A 640 -29.63 -29.31 2.26
N LEU A 641 -30.68 -29.27 3.08
CA LEU A 641 -31.88 -28.47 2.77
C LEU A 641 -31.59 -26.97 2.84
N MET A 642 -30.79 -26.51 3.79
CA MET A 642 -30.35 -25.11 3.89
C MET A 642 -29.50 -24.70 2.68
N VAL A 643 -28.54 -25.53 2.28
CA VAL A 643 -27.72 -25.28 1.08
C VAL A 643 -28.60 -25.17 -0.15
N LYS A 644 -29.53 -26.11 -0.36
CA LYS A 644 -30.50 -26.06 -1.47
C LYS A 644 -31.29 -24.75 -1.48
N LYS A 645 -31.84 -24.33 -0.33
CA LYS A 645 -32.59 -23.07 -0.21
C LYS A 645 -31.70 -21.85 -0.39
N GLY A 646 -30.37 -21.99 -0.22
CA GLY A 646 -29.37 -20.95 -0.41
C GLY A 646 -29.06 -20.59 -1.87
N TYR A 647 -29.44 -21.44 -2.79
CA TYR A 647 -29.34 -21.16 -4.21
C TYR A 647 -30.56 -20.35 -4.67
N ARG A 648 -30.29 -19.34 -5.51
CA ARG A 648 -31.34 -18.65 -6.26
C ARG A 648 -31.70 -19.47 -7.50
N ASP A 649 -32.56 -18.93 -8.34
CA ASP A 649 -33.06 -19.59 -9.54
C ASP A 649 -32.64 -18.85 -10.84
N PRO A 650 -31.33 -18.54 -11.02
CA PRO A 650 -30.84 -18.11 -12.33
C PRO A 650 -30.89 -19.29 -13.29
N PRO A 651 -30.83 -19.06 -14.62
CA PRO A 651 -30.98 -20.13 -15.59
C PRO A 651 -29.96 -21.27 -15.45
N TYR A 652 -28.70 -20.97 -15.06
CA TYR A 652 -27.64 -21.98 -14.99
C TYR A 652 -27.06 -22.17 -13.59
N HIS A 653 -26.56 -21.09 -12.89
CA HIS A 653 -25.92 -21.19 -11.57
C HIS A 653 -26.95 -21.35 -10.45
N ASN A 654 -27.71 -22.45 -10.47
CA ASN A 654 -28.76 -22.80 -9.53
C ASN A 654 -28.44 -24.08 -8.76
N TRP A 655 -29.34 -24.52 -7.88
CA TRP A 655 -29.15 -25.74 -7.11
C TRP A 655 -28.87 -26.97 -7.97
N MET A 656 -29.54 -27.12 -9.12
CA MET A 656 -29.36 -28.28 -10.00
C MET A 656 -27.93 -28.30 -10.61
N HIS A 657 -27.31 -27.15 -10.83
CA HIS A 657 -25.89 -27.05 -11.19
C HIS A 657 -25.01 -27.56 -10.03
N ALA A 658 -25.22 -27.05 -8.80
CA ALA A 658 -24.45 -27.48 -7.63
C ALA A 658 -24.61 -29.00 -7.35
N PHE A 659 -25.81 -29.53 -7.52
CA PHE A 659 -26.06 -30.98 -7.41
C PHE A 659 -25.27 -31.75 -8.47
N SER A 660 -25.26 -31.27 -9.71
CA SER A 660 -24.50 -31.91 -10.81
C SER A 660 -22.99 -31.89 -10.54
N VAL A 661 -22.47 -30.78 -10.02
CA VAL A 661 -21.07 -30.63 -9.61
C VAL A 661 -20.72 -31.57 -8.47
N SER A 662 -21.57 -31.65 -7.45
CA SER A 662 -21.40 -32.57 -6.31
C SER A 662 -21.45 -34.03 -6.74
N HIS A 663 -22.40 -34.40 -7.61
CA HIS A 663 -22.48 -35.72 -8.19
C HIS A 663 -21.22 -36.08 -8.98
N PHE A 664 -20.68 -35.16 -9.75
CA PHE A 664 -19.43 -35.41 -10.48
C PHE A 664 -18.24 -35.60 -9.55
N CYS A 665 -18.15 -34.84 -8.45
CA CYS A 665 -17.16 -35.09 -7.40
C CYS A 665 -17.27 -36.50 -6.84
N TYR A 666 -18.51 -36.98 -6.59
CA TYR A 666 -18.77 -38.37 -6.21
C TYR A 666 -18.27 -39.35 -7.26
N LEU A 667 -18.50 -39.10 -8.57
CA LEU A 667 -17.99 -39.95 -9.66
C LEU A 667 -16.47 -40.02 -9.69
N LEU A 668 -15.78 -38.85 -9.49
CA LEU A 668 -14.33 -38.82 -9.41
C LEU A 668 -13.82 -39.68 -8.22
N TYR A 669 -14.48 -39.57 -7.06
CA TYR A 669 -14.15 -40.39 -5.89
C TYR A 669 -14.27 -41.89 -6.18
N LYS A 670 -15.38 -42.30 -6.78
CA LYS A 670 -15.68 -43.75 -7.04
C LYS A 670 -14.81 -44.34 -8.15
N ASN A 671 -14.57 -43.60 -9.22
CA ASN A 671 -13.95 -44.14 -10.44
C ASN A 671 -12.44 -43.85 -10.55
N LEU A 672 -11.92 -42.81 -9.89
CA LEU A 672 -10.51 -42.44 -9.99
C LEU A 672 -9.68 -42.79 -8.74
N GLY A 673 -10.30 -43.35 -7.71
CA GLY A 673 -9.60 -43.77 -6.49
C GLY A 673 -8.92 -42.60 -5.76
N LEU A 674 -9.61 -41.49 -5.58
CA LEU A 674 -9.06 -40.22 -5.01
C LEU A 674 -8.39 -40.45 -3.66
N SER A 675 -8.78 -41.43 -2.86
CA SER A 675 -8.13 -41.75 -1.57
C SER A 675 -6.65 -42.16 -1.70
N ASN A 676 -6.16 -42.50 -2.91
CA ASN A 676 -4.74 -42.74 -3.16
C ASN A 676 -3.94 -41.45 -3.36
N TYR A 677 -4.62 -40.36 -3.66
CA TYR A 677 -4.01 -39.06 -4.03
C TYR A 677 -4.20 -38.01 -2.95
N LEU A 678 -5.34 -38.01 -2.26
CA LEU A 678 -5.77 -37.01 -1.28
C LEU A 678 -6.05 -37.63 0.08
N GLU A 679 -6.02 -36.81 1.12
CA GLU A 679 -6.47 -37.19 2.45
C GLU A 679 -8.01 -37.20 2.51
N GLU A 680 -8.62 -38.07 3.35
CA GLU A 680 -10.06 -38.16 3.52
C GLU A 680 -10.73 -36.82 3.88
N ILE A 681 -10.06 -35.97 4.69
CA ILE A 681 -10.55 -34.65 5.05
C ILE A 681 -10.56 -33.70 3.83
N GLU A 682 -9.60 -33.85 2.92
CA GLU A 682 -9.51 -33.06 1.68
C GLU A 682 -10.60 -33.44 0.69
N ILE A 683 -10.95 -34.75 0.62
CA ILE A 683 -12.05 -35.26 -0.23
C ILE A 683 -13.39 -34.77 0.31
N LEU A 684 -13.59 -34.82 1.63
CA LEU A 684 -14.82 -34.29 2.25
C LEU A 684 -14.95 -32.79 2.01
N ALA A 685 -13.84 -32.03 2.15
CA ALA A 685 -13.81 -30.60 1.87
C ALA A 685 -14.18 -30.30 0.41
N LEU A 686 -13.64 -31.07 -0.55
CA LEU A 686 -13.97 -30.95 -1.96
C LEU A 686 -15.46 -31.17 -2.22
N PHE A 687 -16.02 -32.25 -1.66
CA PHE A 687 -17.45 -32.60 -1.86
C PHE A 687 -18.37 -31.51 -1.29
N VAL A 688 -18.12 -31.05 -0.06
CA VAL A 688 -18.89 -29.95 0.55
C VAL A 688 -18.73 -28.65 -0.21
N SER A 689 -17.52 -28.38 -0.73
CA SER A 689 -17.27 -27.20 -1.56
C SER A 689 -18.06 -27.26 -2.87
N CYS A 690 -18.15 -28.41 -3.52
CA CYS A 690 -18.98 -28.61 -4.70
C CYS A 690 -20.47 -28.30 -4.43
N MET A 691 -20.98 -28.62 -3.24
CA MET A 691 -22.34 -28.28 -2.86
C MET A 691 -22.57 -26.78 -2.65
N CYS A 692 -21.53 -26.07 -2.20
CA CYS A 692 -21.65 -24.70 -1.70
C CYS A 692 -21.02 -23.63 -2.61
N HIS A 693 -20.34 -24.01 -3.72
CA HIS A 693 -19.45 -23.14 -4.46
C HIS A 693 -20.10 -21.92 -5.09
N ASP A 694 -21.40 -21.97 -5.39
CA ASP A 694 -22.20 -20.94 -6.05
C ASP A 694 -23.37 -20.45 -5.19
N LEU A 695 -23.33 -20.63 -3.86
CA LEU A 695 -24.39 -20.18 -2.94
C LEU A 695 -24.71 -18.69 -3.15
N ASP A 696 -26.00 -18.38 -3.26
CA ASP A 696 -26.52 -17.02 -3.52
C ASP A 696 -26.03 -16.39 -4.85
N HIS A 697 -25.69 -17.20 -5.85
CA HIS A 697 -25.31 -16.70 -7.17
C HIS A 697 -26.49 -15.95 -7.81
N ARG A 698 -26.20 -14.77 -8.39
CA ARG A 698 -27.21 -13.81 -8.88
C ARG A 698 -27.32 -13.76 -10.39
N GLY A 699 -26.70 -14.70 -11.10
CA GLY A 699 -26.64 -14.72 -12.55
C GLY A 699 -25.75 -13.62 -13.15
N THR A 700 -24.79 -13.10 -12.37
CA THR A 700 -23.88 -12.02 -12.80
C THR A 700 -22.45 -12.29 -12.30
N ASN A 701 -21.46 -11.98 -13.12
CA ASN A 701 -20.05 -12.28 -12.84
C ASN A 701 -19.33 -11.22 -12.02
N ASN A 702 -18.05 -11.48 -11.66
CA ASN A 702 -17.19 -10.58 -10.89
C ASN A 702 -17.05 -9.19 -11.53
N SER A 703 -16.89 -9.12 -12.85
CA SER A 703 -16.75 -7.85 -13.58
C SER A 703 -18.02 -7.00 -13.48
N PHE A 704 -19.19 -7.61 -13.56
CA PHE A 704 -20.47 -6.92 -13.35
C PHE A 704 -20.60 -6.37 -11.95
N GLN A 705 -20.19 -7.13 -10.91
CA GLN A 705 -20.25 -6.66 -9.53
C GLN A 705 -19.40 -5.39 -9.33
N VAL A 706 -18.21 -5.37 -9.90
CA VAL A 706 -17.31 -4.20 -9.82
C VAL A 706 -17.87 -3.01 -10.63
N ALA A 707 -18.31 -3.23 -11.87
CA ALA A 707 -18.84 -2.20 -12.75
C ALA A 707 -20.13 -1.56 -12.21
N SER A 708 -20.98 -2.35 -11.55
CA SER A 708 -22.22 -1.88 -10.91
C SER A 708 -22.01 -1.29 -9.51
N GLN A 709 -20.77 -1.25 -9.01
CA GLN A 709 -20.45 -0.81 -7.64
C GLN A 709 -21.32 -1.50 -6.58
N SER A 710 -21.54 -2.80 -6.73
CA SER A 710 -22.40 -3.56 -5.83
C SER A 710 -21.86 -3.59 -4.40
N VAL A 711 -22.71 -3.90 -3.42
CA VAL A 711 -22.30 -4.10 -2.02
C VAL A 711 -21.23 -5.18 -1.90
N LEU A 712 -21.31 -6.24 -2.71
CA LEU A 712 -20.32 -7.32 -2.72
C LEU A 712 -18.96 -6.81 -3.25
N ALA A 713 -18.96 -6.00 -4.29
CA ALA A 713 -17.74 -5.38 -4.78
C ALA A 713 -17.11 -4.44 -3.74
N ALA A 714 -17.92 -3.68 -3.00
CA ALA A 714 -17.42 -2.82 -1.93
C ALA A 714 -16.71 -3.62 -0.81
N LEU A 715 -17.14 -4.87 -0.56
CA LEU A 715 -16.55 -5.72 0.46
C LEU A 715 -15.28 -6.45 -0.03
N TYR A 716 -15.27 -6.92 -1.28
CA TYR A 716 -14.30 -7.93 -1.74
C TYR A 716 -13.45 -7.50 -2.95
N SER A 717 -13.73 -6.37 -3.60
CA SER A 717 -13.02 -6.00 -4.84
C SER A 717 -11.51 -5.79 -4.67
N SER A 718 -11.06 -5.39 -3.48
CA SER A 718 -9.63 -5.22 -3.18
C SER A 718 -8.84 -6.53 -3.23
N GLU A 719 -9.50 -7.65 -2.98
CA GLU A 719 -8.88 -8.97 -2.94
C GLU A 719 -9.13 -9.81 -4.20
N GLY A 720 -10.06 -9.38 -5.05
CA GLY A 720 -10.54 -10.13 -6.22
C GLY A 720 -11.49 -11.27 -5.87
N SER A 721 -11.99 -11.99 -6.89
CA SER A 721 -12.90 -13.14 -6.76
C SER A 721 -14.13 -12.82 -5.89
N VAL A 722 -14.82 -11.72 -6.23
CA VAL A 722 -15.91 -11.12 -5.41
C VAL A 722 -17.02 -12.13 -5.14
N MET A 723 -17.47 -12.85 -6.18
CA MET A 723 -18.56 -13.80 -6.05
C MET A 723 -18.13 -15.02 -5.24
N GLU A 724 -16.97 -15.57 -5.50
CA GLU A 724 -16.45 -16.76 -4.84
C GLU A 724 -16.23 -16.53 -3.34
N ARG A 725 -15.75 -15.34 -2.95
CA ARG A 725 -15.68 -14.94 -1.53
C ARG A 725 -17.04 -14.82 -0.89
N HIS A 726 -18.03 -14.35 -1.62
CA HIS A 726 -19.40 -14.30 -1.15
C HIS A 726 -19.98 -15.71 -0.98
N HIS A 727 -19.77 -16.62 -1.92
CA HIS A 727 -20.23 -18.01 -1.83
C HIS A 727 -19.65 -18.71 -0.60
N PHE A 728 -18.36 -18.55 -0.34
CA PHE A 728 -17.72 -19.05 0.87
C PHE A 728 -18.34 -18.43 2.15
N ALA A 729 -18.57 -17.11 2.17
CA ALA A 729 -19.22 -16.45 3.31
C ALA A 729 -20.63 -17.01 3.58
N GLN A 730 -21.40 -17.32 2.53
CA GLN A 730 -22.72 -17.96 2.65
C GLN A 730 -22.61 -19.40 3.19
N ALA A 731 -21.64 -20.17 2.73
CA ALA A 731 -21.38 -21.53 3.25
C ALA A 731 -21.08 -21.49 4.76
N ILE A 732 -20.24 -20.57 5.20
CA ILE A 732 -19.94 -20.38 6.63
C ILE A 732 -21.17 -19.91 7.41
N ALA A 733 -22.01 -19.05 6.85
CA ALA A 733 -23.26 -18.62 7.50
C ALA A 733 -24.23 -19.79 7.72
N ILE A 734 -24.35 -20.70 6.76
CA ILE A 734 -25.15 -21.93 6.89
C ILE A 734 -24.55 -22.83 7.96
N LEU A 735 -23.25 -23.10 7.94
CA LEU A 735 -22.58 -23.92 8.97
C LEU A 735 -22.74 -23.37 10.38
N ASN A 736 -22.74 -22.04 10.53
CA ASN A 736 -22.94 -21.37 11.83
C ASN A 736 -24.41 -21.32 12.26
N THR A 737 -25.35 -21.70 11.39
CA THR A 737 -26.77 -21.79 11.76
C THR A 737 -26.98 -22.97 12.67
N HIS A 738 -27.81 -22.80 13.73
CA HIS A 738 -28.07 -23.81 14.74
C HIS A 738 -28.57 -25.11 14.10
N GLY A 739 -27.90 -26.23 14.41
CA GLY A 739 -28.22 -27.57 13.90
C GLY A 739 -27.80 -27.81 12.44
N CYS A 740 -26.96 -26.96 11.84
CA CYS A 740 -26.45 -27.14 10.49
C CYS A 740 -24.92 -27.40 10.44
N ASN A 741 -24.25 -27.42 11.59
CA ASN A 741 -22.79 -27.62 11.60
C ASN A 741 -22.43 -29.10 11.48
N ILE A 742 -22.26 -29.60 10.28
CA ILE A 742 -21.88 -30.99 10.00
C ILE A 742 -20.44 -31.32 10.49
N PHE A 743 -19.65 -30.34 10.89
CA PHE A 743 -18.29 -30.50 11.42
C PHE A 743 -18.22 -30.34 12.96
N GLU A 744 -19.33 -30.30 13.64
CA GLU A 744 -19.40 -30.09 15.11
C GLU A 744 -18.55 -31.09 15.91
N LYS A 745 -18.38 -32.31 15.41
CA LYS A 745 -17.59 -33.36 16.08
C LYS A 745 -16.09 -33.28 15.79
N PHE A 746 -15.66 -32.37 14.95
CA PHE A 746 -14.24 -32.20 14.64
C PHE A 746 -13.49 -31.60 15.84
N ASN A 747 -12.23 -32.00 16.00
CA ASN A 747 -11.34 -31.26 16.91
C ASN A 747 -11.01 -29.88 16.32
N ARG A 748 -10.54 -28.95 17.15
CA ARG A 748 -10.29 -27.57 16.76
C ARG A 748 -9.33 -27.44 15.56
N LYS A 749 -8.30 -28.28 15.50
CA LYS A 749 -7.31 -28.25 14.42
C LYS A 749 -7.92 -28.67 13.08
N ASP A 750 -8.64 -29.80 13.07
CA ASP A 750 -9.27 -30.30 11.86
C ASP A 750 -10.43 -29.41 11.41
N TYR A 751 -11.15 -28.81 12.37
CA TYR A 751 -12.20 -27.83 12.07
C TYR A 751 -11.63 -26.61 11.33
N THR A 752 -10.55 -25.99 11.85
CA THR A 752 -9.90 -24.85 11.19
C THR A 752 -9.38 -25.25 9.82
N ARG A 753 -8.70 -26.42 9.71
CA ARG A 753 -8.22 -26.96 8.43
C ARG A 753 -9.35 -27.18 7.42
N MET A 754 -10.48 -27.68 7.87
CA MET A 754 -11.66 -27.89 7.01
C MET A 754 -12.16 -26.57 6.43
N LEU A 755 -12.31 -25.53 7.27
CA LEU A 755 -12.76 -24.22 6.79
C LEU A 755 -11.74 -23.57 5.82
N ASP A 756 -10.45 -23.73 6.07
CA ASP A 756 -9.41 -23.25 5.16
C ASP A 756 -9.45 -23.97 3.81
N LEU A 757 -9.62 -25.29 3.83
CA LEU A 757 -9.79 -26.12 2.60
C LEU A 757 -11.01 -25.68 1.80
N ILE A 758 -12.18 -25.54 2.44
CA ILE A 758 -13.41 -25.11 1.78
C ILE A 758 -13.23 -23.72 1.16
N ARG A 759 -12.60 -22.77 1.88
CA ARG A 759 -12.28 -21.45 1.33
C ARG A 759 -11.44 -21.54 0.07
N ASP A 760 -10.33 -22.27 0.13
CA ASP A 760 -9.37 -22.34 -0.96
C ASP A 760 -9.95 -23.06 -2.18
N ILE A 761 -10.77 -24.10 -1.95
CA ILE A 761 -11.45 -24.85 -3.02
C ILE A 761 -12.54 -24.00 -3.69
N ILE A 762 -13.36 -23.27 -2.91
CA ILE A 762 -14.38 -22.38 -3.48
C ILE A 762 -13.72 -21.23 -4.26
N LEU A 763 -12.63 -20.63 -3.75
CA LEU A 763 -11.89 -19.59 -4.47
C LEU A 763 -11.27 -20.11 -5.78
N ALA A 764 -11.02 -21.41 -5.89
CA ALA A 764 -10.48 -22.02 -7.10
C ALA A 764 -11.51 -22.12 -8.25
N THR A 765 -12.82 -21.89 -8.01
CA THR A 765 -13.84 -21.84 -9.07
C THR A 765 -13.74 -20.57 -9.91
N ASP A 766 -13.03 -19.51 -9.43
CA ASP A 766 -12.67 -18.39 -10.29
C ASP A 766 -11.70 -18.86 -11.39
N LEU A 767 -12.15 -18.86 -12.65
CA LEU A 767 -11.34 -19.26 -13.79
C LEU A 767 -10.04 -18.43 -13.92
N ALA A 768 -10.04 -17.19 -13.46
CA ALA A 768 -8.81 -16.38 -13.42
C ALA A 768 -7.77 -16.98 -12.48
N HIS A 769 -8.19 -17.61 -11.38
CA HIS A 769 -7.30 -18.35 -10.49
C HIS A 769 -6.73 -19.59 -11.19
N HIS A 770 -7.57 -20.38 -11.83
CA HIS A 770 -7.14 -21.57 -12.57
C HIS A 770 -6.10 -21.22 -13.65
N LEU A 771 -6.35 -20.18 -14.47
CA LEU A 771 -5.42 -19.73 -15.50
C LEU A 771 -4.06 -19.29 -14.95
N ARG A 772 -4.01 -18.73 -13.74
CA ARG A 772 -2.75 -18.35 -13.09
C ARG A 772 -1.91 -19.56 -12.68
N ILE A 773 -2.54 -20.60 -12.13
CA ILE A 773 -1.84 -21.78 -11.62
C ILE A 773 -1.63 -22.86 -12.71
N PHE A 774 -2.16 -22.68 -13.92
CA PHE A 774 -2.14 -23.71 -14.98
C PHE A 774 -0.72 -24.17 -15.34
N LYS A 775 0.25 -23.25 -15.38
CA LYS A 775 1.65 -23.61 -15.65
C LYS A 775 2.27 -24.45 -14.55
N ASP A 776 1.93 -24.18 -13.31
CA ASP A 776 2.40 -24.94 -12.14
C ASP A 776 1.75 -26.31 -12.10
N LEU A 777 0.48 -26.40 -12.47
CA LEU A 777 -0.24 -27.68 -12.64
C LEU A 777 0.39 -28.53 -13.76
N GLN A 778 0.71 -27.93 -14.90
CA GLN A 778 1.37 -28.65 -16.00
C GLN A 778 2.76 -29.15 -15.55
N LYS A 779 3.53 -28.30 -14.89
CA LYS A 779 4.82 -28.69 -14.33
C LYS A 779 4.69 -29.84 -13.33
N MET A 780 3.68 -29.80 -12.46
CA MET A 780 3.40 -30.91 -11.53
C MET A 780 3.08 -32.22 -12.25
N ALA A 781 2.38 -32.17 -13.38
CA ALA A 781 2.12 -33.35 -14.22
C ALA A 781 3.40 -33.87 -14.87
N ASP A 782 4.24 -32.97 -15.41
CA ASP A 782 5.50 -33.31 -16.07
C ASP A 782 6.55 -33.88 -15.09
N ASP A 783 6.67 -33.30 -13.88
CA ASP A 783 7.62 -33.70 -12.82
C ASP A 783 7.15 -34.94 -12.03
N GLY A 784 5.87 -35.26 -12.11
CA GLY A 784 5.21 -36.35 -11.39
C GLY A 784 4.55 -35.90 -10.07
N TYR A 785 3.30 -36.34 -9.87
CA TYR A 785 2.52 -36.05 -8.68
C TYR A 785 3.07 -36.76 -7.43
N ASN A 786 3.18 -36.06 -6.32
CA ASN A 786 3.59 -36.60 -5.02
C ASN A 786 2.50 -36.38 -3.96
N PRO A 787 1.78 -37.45 -3.51
CA PRO A 787 0.70 -37.31 -2.51
C PRO A 787 1.17 -36.87 -1.12
N LYS A 788 2.47 -36.94 -0.82
CA LYS A 788 3.05 -36.47 0.44
C LYS A 788 3.33 -34.96 0.43
N ASN A 789 3.33 -34.34 -0.75
CA ASN A 789 3.54 -32.92 -0.89
C ASN A 789 2.21 -32.18 -0.76
N SER A 790 2.03 -31.38 0.30
CA SER A 790 0.78 -30.62 0.53
C SER A 790 0.47 -29.61 -0.58
N ALA A 791 1.50 -29.02 -1.20
CA ALA A 791 1.31 -28.11 -2.32
C ALA A 791 0.78 -28.83 -3.57
N HIS A 792 1.25 -30.07 -3.85
CA HIS A 792 0.71 -30.89 -4.93
C HIS A 792 -0.74 -31.26 -4.67
N ARG A 793 -1.10 -31.65 -3.42
CA ARG A 793 -2.49 -31.95 -3.09
C ARG A 793 -3.39 -30.72 -3.22
N SER A 794 -2.94 -29.54 -2.75
CA SER A 794 -3.69 -28.29 -2.91
C SER A 794 -3.93 -27.94 -4.39
N MET A 795 -2.91 -28.05 -5.25
CA MET A 795 -3.05 -27.84 -6.70
C MET A 795 -4.01 -28.86 -7.32
N LEU A 796 -3.92 -30.13 -6.94
CA LEU A 796 -4.84 -31.17 -7.42
C LEU A 796 -6.29 -30.88 -6.98
N LEU A 797 -6.52 -30.44 -5.75
CA LEU A 797 -7.86 -30.03 -5.30
C LEU A 797 -8.44 -28.91 -6.16
N CYS A 798 -7.64 -27.89 -6.49
CA CYS A 798 -8.06 -26.81 -7.38
C CYS A 798 -8.43 -27.35 -8.77
N LEU A 799 -7.65 -28.25 -9.34
CA LEU A 799 -7.91 -28.87 -10.63
C LEU A 799 -9.19 -29.73 -10.59
N LEU A 800 -9.37 -30.55 -9.54
CA LEU A 800 -10.57 -31.39 -9.37
C LEU A 800 -11.82 -30.52 -9.22
N MET A 801 -11.75 -29.42 -8.45
CA MET A 801 -12.90 -28.52 -8.29
C MET A 801 -13.29 -27.90 -9.64
N THR A 802 -12.32 -27.35 -10.40
CA THR A 802 -12.58 -26.80 -11.74
C THR A 802 -13.15 -27.87 -12.69
N SER A 803 -12.64 -29.10 -12.60
CA SER A 803 -13.17 -30.22 -13.38
C SER A 803 -14.62 -30.59 -12.99
N CYS A 804 -14.96 -30.52 -11.71
CA CYS A 804 -16.33 -30.75 -11.24
C CYS A 804 -17.27 -29.63 -11.74
N ASP A 805 -16.84 -28.38 -11.65
CA ASP A 805 -17.62 -27.22 -12.07
C ASP A 805 -17.95 -27.24 -13.57
N LEU A 806 -17.00 -27.67 -14.39
CA LEU A 806 -17.16 -27.78 -15.84
C LEU A 806 -17.70 -29.15 -16.28
N SER A 807 -18.14 -30.01 -15.37
CA SER A 807 -18.50 -31.42 -15.64
C SER A 807 -19.66 -31.63 -16.63
N ASP A 808 -20.54 -30.65 -16.78
CA ASP A 808 -21.61 -30.68 -17.77
C ASP A 808 -21.06 -30.81 -19.23
N GLN A 809 -19.81 -30.41 -19.45
CA GLN A 809 -19.15 -30.55 -20.76
C GLN A 809 -18.70 -32.00 -21.07
N THR A 810 -18.68 -32.88 -20.09
CA THR A 810 -18.33 -34.31 -20.21
C THR A 810 -19.54 -35.21 -20.53
N LYS A 811 -20.75 -34.63 -20.44
CA LYS A 811 -22.01 -35.41 -20.65
C LYS A 811 -22.35 -35.55 -22.13
N GLY A 812 -23.40 -36.30 -22.43
CA GLY A 812 -23.86 -36.50 -23.81
C GLY A 812 -24.25 -35.18 -24.48
N TRP A 813 -24.21 -35.15 -25.80
CA TRP A 813 -24.47 -33.97 -26.62
C TRP A 813 -25.76 -33.23 -26.28
N LYS A 814 -26.85 -33.95 -26.03
CA LYS A 814 -28.14 -33.40 -25.64
C LYS A 814 -28.03 -32.52 -24.40
N THR A 815 -27.37 -33.05 -23.37
CA THR A 815 -27.13 -32.34 -22.10
C THR A 815 -26.23 -31.11 -22.32
N THR A 816 -25.08 -31.29 -22.97
CA THR A 816 -24.12 -30.20 -23.22
C THR A 816 -24.76 -29.03 -23.99
N ARG A 817 -25.60 -29.36 -25.00
CA ARG A 817 -26.32 -28.33 -25.76
C ARG A 817 -27.33 -27.58 -24.89
N LYS A 818 -28.15 -28.32 -24.09
CA LYS A 818 -29.11 -27.68 -23.18
C LYS A 818 -28.43 -26.82 -22.13
N ILE A 819 -27.29 -27.25 -21.65
CA ILE A 819 -26.44 -26.44 -20.74
C ILE A 819 -25.97 -25.16 -21.39
N ALA A 820 -25.50 -25.22 -22.64
CA ALA A 820 -25.12 -24.00 -23.37
C ALA A 820 -26.29 -23.02 -23.48
N GLU A 821 -27.51 -23.51 -23.75
CA GLU A 821 -28.71 -22.67 -23.77
C GLU A 821 -28.93 -21.97 -22.44
N LEU A 822 -28.81 -22.67 -21.30
CA LEU A 822 -28.99 -22.10 -19.95
C LEU A 822 -27.92 -21.06 -19.65
N ILE A 823 -26.64 -21.36 -19.96
CA ILE A 823 -25.51 -20.43 -19.74
C ILE A 823 -25.73 -19.13 -20.54
N TYR A 824 -26.08 -19.22 -21.84
CA TYR A 824 -26.28 -18.02 -22.66
C TYR A 824 -27.55 -17.26 -22.30
N LYS A 825 -28.62 -17.92 -21.80
CA LYS A 825 -29.76 -17.23 -21.19
C LYS A 825 -29.32 -16.35 -20.04
N GLU A 826 -28.45 -16.85 -19.19
CA GLU A 826 -27.91 -16.09 -18.05
C GLU A 826 -26.98 -14.96 -18.51
N PHE A 827 -26.04 -15.25 -19.43
CA PHE A 827 -25.12 -14.25 -19.97
C PHE A 827 -25.83 -13.10 -20.67
N PHE A 828 -26.85 -13.38 -21.49
CA PHE A 828 -27.65 -12.36 -22.16
C PHE A 828 -28.48 -11.53 -21.18
N SER A 829 -28.94 -12.14 -20.08
CA SER A 829 -29.61 -11.41 -19.02
C SER A 829 -28.68 -10.39 -18.36
N GLN A 830 -27.42 -10.77 -18.08
CA GLN A 830 -26.41 -9.84 -17.60
C GLN A 830 -26.10 -8.74 -18.63
N GLY A 831 -25.90 -9.11 -19.90
CA GLY A 831 -25.63 -8.15 -20.99
C GLY A 831 -26.72 -7.11 -21.16
N ASP A 832 -27.98 -7.50 -21.00
CA ASP A 832 -29.12 -6.58 -21.00
C ASP A 832 -29.11 -5.60 -19.84
N LEU A 833 -28.72 -6.08 -18.63
CA LEU A 833 -28.53 -5.23 -17.45
C LEU A 833 -27.39 -4.24 -17.65
N GLU A 834 -26.26 -4.68 -18.21
CA GLU A 834 -25.12 -3.81 -18.54
C GLU A 834 -25.52 -2.69 -19.51
N LYS A 835 -26.25 -3.05 -20.59
CA LYS A 835 -26.81 -2.06 -21.53
C LYS A 835 -27.76 -1.07 -20.85
N ALA A 836 -28.63 -1.54 -19.94
CA ALA A 836 -29.55 -0.69 -19.21
C ALA A 836 -28.82 0.30 -18.27
N MET A 837 -27.63 -0.08 -17.78
CA MET A 837 -26.77 0.81 -17.00
C MET A 837 -25.90 1.75 -17.86
N GLY A 838 -26.01 1.68 -19.20
CA GLY A 838 -25.20 2.47 -20.13
C GLY A 838 -23.82 1.88 -20.39
N ASN A 839 -23.51 0.68 -19.90
CA ASN A 839 -22.27 -0.03 -20.14
C ASN A 839 -22.33 -0.85 -21.43
N ARG A 840 -21.16 -1.09 -22.05
CA ARG A 840 -21.04 -1.96 -23.20
C ARG A 840 -20.72 -3.38 -22.73
N PRO A 841 -21.62 -4.36 -22.94
CA PRO A 841 -21.33 -5.74 -22.57
C PRO A 841 -20.21 -6.35 -23.45
N SER A 842 -19.57 -7.39 -22.93
CA SER A 842 -18.66 -8.21 -23.71
C SER A 842 -19.41 -8.90 -24.86
N GLU A 843 -18.72 -9.28 -25.91
CA GLU A 843 -19.31 -9.86 -27.13
C GLU A 843 -20.11 -11.13 -26.84
N MET A 844 -19.61 -11.98 -25.91
CA MET A 844 -20.29 -13.23 -25.50
C MET A 844 -21.58 -12.98 -24.69
N MET A 845 -21.73 -11.80 -24.08
CA MET A 845 -22.91 -11.44 -23.29
C MET A 845 -23.89 -10.57 -24.08
N ASP A 846 -23.51 -10.13 -25.27
CA ASP A 846 -24.40 -9.35 -26.13
C ASP A 846 -25.20 -10.26 -27.06
N ARG A 847 -26.51 -10.45 -26.77
CA ARG A 847 -27.41 -11.30 -27.58
C ARG A 847 -27.46 -10.90 -29.05
N GLU A 848 -27.08 -9.68 -29.42
CA GLU A 848 -27.06 -9.19 -30.80
C GLU A 848 -25.75 -9.56 -31.52
N LYS A 849 -24.68 -9.91 -30.79
CA LYS A 849 -23.36 -10.18 -31.35
C LYS A 849 -22.85 -11.58 -31.10
N ALA A 850 -23.29 -12.23 -30.03
CA ALA A 850 -22.78 -13.53 -29.63
C ALA A 850 -23.09 -14.59 -30.70
N TYR A 851 -22.04 -15.30 -31.15
CA TYR A 851 -22.20 -16.49 -32.02
C TYR A 851 -21.87 -17.74 -31.22
N ILE A 852 -22.92 -18.35 -30.66
CA ILE A 852 -22.80 -19.41 -29.63
C ILE A 852 -21.91 -20.59 -30.11
N PRO A 853 -22.05 -21.17 -31.28
CA PRO A 853 -21.23 -22.31 -31.70
C PRO A 853 -19.73 -22.02 -31.66
N GLU A 854 -19.30 -20.86 -32.15
CA GLU A 854 -17.88 -20.48 -32.18
C GLU A 854 -17.34 -20.17 -30.78
N LEU A 855 -18.16 -19.51 -29.95
CA LEU A 855 -17.85 -19.27 -28.55
C LEU A 855 -17.69 -20.57 -27.76
N GLN A 856 -18.56 -21.56 -28.03
CA GLN A 856 -18.46 -22.88 -27.42
C GLN A 856 -17.25 -23.67 -27.90
N ILE A 857 -16.91 -23.63 -29.20
CA ILE A 857 -15.68 -24.24 -29.71
C ILE A 857 -14.46 -23.62 -29.02
N SER A 858 -14.39 -22.28 -28.98
CA SER A 858 -13.30 -21.57 -28.32
C SER A 858 -13.18 -21.90 -26.82
N PHE A 859 -14.29 -21.95 -26.11
CA PHE A 859 -14.34 -22.37 -24.71
C PHE A 859 -13.82 -23.80 -24.52
N MET A 860 -14.30 -24.75 -25.37
CA MET A 860 -13.85 -26.14 -25.32
C MET A 860 -12.33 -26.25 -25.57
N GLU A 861 -11.81 -25.59 -26.60
CA GLU A 861 -10.40 -25.68 -27.00
C GLU A 861 -9.44 -25.03 -26.00
N HIS A 862 -9.83 -23.89 -25.46
CA HIS A 862 -8.91 -23.07 -24.64
C HIS A 862 -9.09 -23.29 -23.12
N ILE A 863 -10.23 -23.79 -22.67
CA ILE A 863 -10.54 -23.97 -21.24
C ILE A 863 -10.81 -25.45 -20.93
N ALA A 864 -11.89 -26.03 -21.43
CA ALA A 864 -12.34 -27.35 -20.99
C ALA A 864 -11.36 -28.48 -21.38
N MET A 865 -10.96 -28.57 -22.64
CA MET A 865 -10.03 -29.62 -23.10
C MET A 865 -8.68 -29.59 -22.43
N PRO A 866 -8.02 -28.43 -22.22
CA PRO A 866 -6.77 -28.38 -21.43
C PRO A 866 -6.93 -28.90 -20.00
N ILE A 867 -8.04 -28.60 -19.32
CA ILE A 867 -8.32 -29.04 -17.95
C ILE A 867 -8.44 -30.57 -17.90
N TYR A 868 -9.30 -31.15 -18.74
CA TYR A 868 -9.51 -32.61 -18.75
C TYR A 868 -8.33 -33.40 -19.33
N LYS A 869 -7.56 -32.79 -20.23
CA LYS A 869 -6.30 -33.35 -20.69
C LYS A 869 -5.29 -33.44 -19.54
N LEU A 870 -5.10 -32.36 -18.80
CA LEU A 870 -4.24 -32.33 -17.63
C LEU A 870 -4.71 -33.29 -16.53
N LEU A 871 -6.03 -33.39 -16.32
CA LEU A 871 -6.60 -34.36 -15.41
C LEU A 871 -6.27 -35.80 -15.85
N SER A 872 -6.35 -36.12 -17.16
CA SER A 872 -5.99 -37.45 -17.68
C SER A 872 -4.49 -37.77 -17.63
N GLU A 873 -3.63 -36.75 -17.66
CA GLU A 873 -2.17 -36.90 -17.49
C GLU A 873 -1.82 -37.23 -16.03
N LEU A 874 -2.55 -36.65 -15.07
CA LEU A 874 -2.36 -36.89 -13.63
C LEU A 874 -3.08 -38.16 -13.15
N LEU A 875 -4.26 -38.43 -13.69
CA LEU A 875 -5.15 -39.54 -13.33
C LEU A 875 -5.54 -40.27 -14.62
N PRO A 876 -4.80 -41.31 -15.05
CA PRO A 876 -5.01 -41.95 -16.35
C PRO A 876 -6.44 -42.50 -16.55
N GLU A 877 -7.13 -42.89 -15.46
CA GLU A 877 -8.51 -43.36 -15.47
C GLU A 877 -9.49 -42.25 -15.91
N ALA A 878 -9.09 -40.99 -15.91
CA ALA A 878 -9.91 -39.86 -16.36
C ALA A 878 -9.88 -39.63 -17.89
N THR A 879 -9.16 -40.48 -18.66
CA THR A 879 -9.00 -40.29 -20.13
C THR A 879 -10.36 -40.23 -20.84
N GLU A 880 -11.34 -41.03 -20.42
CA GLU A 880 -12.71 -41.02 -20.95
C GLU A 880 -13.33 -39.59 -20.89
N LEU A 881 -13.07 -38.84 -19.85
CA LEU A 881 -13.62 -37.49 -19.66
C LEU A 881 -13.09 -36.52 -20.76
N TYR A 882 -11.79 -36.59 -21.06
CA TYR A 882 -11.18 -35.81 -22.12
C TYR A 882 -11.77 -36.18 -23.49
N GLU A 883 -11.92 -37.49 -23.77
CA GLU A 883 -12.50 -37.98 -25.05
C GLU A 883 -13.94 -37.49 -25.22
N ARG A 884 -14.73 -37.46 -24.16
CA ARG A 884 -16.11 -36.96 -24.17
C ARG A 884 -16.18 -35.46 -24.49
N VAL A 885 -15.32 -34.66 -23.85
CA VAL A 885 -15.23 -33.21 -24.13
C VAL A 885 -14.79 -32.97 -25.58
N ALA A 886 -13.82 -33.74 -26.08
CA ALA A 886 -13.36 -33.65 -27.47
C ALA A 886 -14.47 -34.01 -28.44
N ALA A 887 -15.26 -35.03 -28.14
CA ALA A 887 -16.45 -35.42 -28.97
C ALA A 887 -17.49 -34.27 -28.98
N ASN A 888 -17.80 -33.66 -27.85
CA ASN A 888 -18.71 -32.51 -27.79
C ASN A 888 -18.18 -31.29 -28.57
N ARG A 889 -16.87 -31.03 -28.52
CA ARG A 889 -16.24 -30.00 -29.38
C ARG A 889 -16.45 -30.27 -30.86
N GLU A 890 -16.33 -31.53 -31.29
CA GLU A 890 -16.61 -31.90 -32.70
C GLU A 890 -18.07 -31.66 -33.06
N GLN A 891 -19.02 -31.97 -32.17
CA GLN A 891 -20.42 -31.67 -32.42
C GLN A 891 -20.68 -30.16 -32.60
N TRP A 892 -20.09 -29.32 -31.78
CA TRP A 892 -20.14 -27.85 -31.92
C TRP A 892 -19.56 -27.40 -33.27
N THR A 893 -18.48 -28.03 -33.74
CA THR A 893 -17.89 -27.74 -35.04
C THR A 893 -18.86 -28.10 -36.17
N LYS A 894 -19.55 -29.23 -36.08
CA LYS A 894 -20.59 -29.63 -37.03
C LYS A 894 -21.76 -28.65 -37.06
N VAL A 895 -22.19 -28.16 -35.90
CA VAL A 895 -23.22 -27.12 -35.78
C VAL A 895 -22.76 -25.83 -36.43
N SER A 896 -21.55 -25.33 -36.11
CA SER A 896 -20.97 -24.13 -36.71
C SER A 896 -20.91 -24.21 -38.24
N HIS A 897 -20.45 -25.33 -38.83
CA HIS A 897 -20.39 -25.53 -40.26
C HIS A 897 -21.76 -25.47 -40.93
N LYS A 898 -22.78 -26.04 -40.30
CA LYS A 898 -24.15 -26.00 -40.88
C LYS A 898 -24.69 -24.59 -40.94
N PHE A 899 -24.43 -23.78 -39.91
CA PHE A 899 -24.86 -22.38 -39.91
C PHE A 899 -24.11 -21.52 -40.93
N THR A 900 -22.82 -21.76 -41.11
CA THR A 900 -22.01 -21.04 -42.12
C THR A 900 -22.55 -21.29 -43.55
N ILE A 901 -23.03 -22.52 -43.84
CA ILE A 901 -23.56 -22.88 -45.14
C ILE A 901 -24.97 -22.31 -45.34
N ARG A 902 -25.83 -22.27 -44.31
CA ARG A 902 -27.24 -21.86 -44.40
C ARG A 902 -27.49 -20.37 -44.17
N GLY A 903 -26.46 -19.63 -43.74
CA GLY A 903 -26.59 -18.27 -43.24
C GLY A 903 -27.06 -18.24 -41.78
N LEU A 904 -26.67 -17.18 -41.06
CA LEU A 904 -27.15 -16.95 -39.69
C LEU A 904 -28.67 -16.78 -39.69
N PRO A 905 -29.43 -17.44 -38.79
CA PRO A 905 -30.84 -17.11 -38.57
C PRO A 905 -30.96 -15.60 -38.27
N SER A 906 -31.95 -14.95 -38.86
CA SER A 906 -32.19 -13.53 -38.65
C SER A 906 -32.53 -13.13 -37.22
N ASN A 907 -32.72 -14.09 -36.31
CA ASN A 907 -32.90 -13.95 -34.88
C ASN A 907 -31.84 -14.78 -34.16
N ASN A 908 -30.98 -14.14 -33.41
CA ASN A 908 -30.07 -14.75 -32.43
C ASN A 908 -30.86 -15.33 -31.24
N SER A 909 -31.99 -15.99 -31.52
CA SER A 909 -32.79 -16.63 -30.49
C SER A 909 -32.19 -18.00 -30.16
N LEU A 910 -32.19 -18.32 -28.87
CA LEU A 910 -31.75 -19.63 -28.35
C LEU A 910 -32.57 -20.78 -28.94
N ASP A 911 -33.74 -20.51 -29.58
CA ASP A 911 -34.66 -21.46 -30.18
C ASP A 911 -34.02 -22.26 -31.34
N PHE A 912 -32.94 -21.77 -31.96
CA PHE A 912 -32.23 -22.54 -32.96
C PHE A 912 -31.54 -23.79 -32.39
N LEU A 913 -31.13 -23.77 -31.15
CA LEU A 913 -30.51 -24.90 -30.46
C LEU A 913 -31.54 -26.09 -30.32
N ASP A 914 -32.82 -25.79 -30.11
CA ASP A 914 -33.88 -26.79 -30.04
C ASP A 914 -34.29 -27.31 -31.39
N GLN A 915 -34.41 -26.44 -32.40
CA GLN A 915 -34.75 -26.84 -33.76
C GLN A 915 -33.68 -27.75 -34.43
N GLU A 916 -32.39 -27.48 -34.13
CA GLU A 916 -31.29 -28.31 -34.64
C GLU A 916 -31.32 -29.72 -34.05
N TYR A 917 -31.69 -29.85 -32.77
CA TYR A 917 -31.79 -31.15 -32.10
C TYR A 917 -32.89 -32.00 -32.71
N GLU A 918 -34.09 -31.46 -32.95
CA GLU A 918 -35.21 -32.16 -33.57
C GLU A 918 -34.86 -32.61 -34.99
N LEU A 919 -34.12 -31.80 -35.74
CA LEU A 919 -33.64 -32.15 -37.09
C LEU A 919 -32.58 -33.26 -37.08
N LEU A 920 -31.69 -33.29 -36.11
CA LEU A 920 -30.67 -34.34 -35.97
C LEU A 920 -31.29 -35.67 -35.56
N GLN A 921 -32.27 -35.64 -34.67
CA GLN A 921 -33.03 -36.81 -34.23
C GLN A 921 -33.84 -37.44 -35.39
N SER A 922 -34.47 -36.60 -36.23
CA SER A 922 -35.23 -37.03 -37.41
C SER A 922 -34.36 -37.60 -38.53
N GLN A 923 -33.05 -37.32 -38.58
CA GLN A 923 -32.10 -37.81 -39.59
C GLN A 923 -31.36 -39.09 -39.17
N GLY A 924 -31.64 -39.68 -37.98
CA GLY A 924 -31.03 -40.93 -37.56
C GLY A 924 -29.51 -40.89 -37.35
N ALA A 925 -28.93 -39.72 -37.03
CA ALA A 925 -27.50 -39.51 -36.92
C ALA A 925 -26.88 -39.85 -35.57
N PHE A 926 -27.62 -40.49 -34.67
CA PHE A 926 -27.14 -40.93 -33.36
C PHE A 926 -26.76 -42.42 -33.39
N GLY A 927 -25.48 -42.70 -33.14
CA GLY A 927 -24.97 -44.05 -32.96
C GLY A 927 -25.56 -44.69 -31.69
N SER A 928 -25.46 -46.00 -31.62
CA SER A 928 -26.11 -46.94 -30.71
C SER A 928 -25.78 -46.81 -29.19
N ASP A 929 -25.06 -45.74 -28.77
CA ASP A 929 -24.66 -45.60 -27.36
C ASP A 929 -25.69 -44.87 -26.46
N ASP A 930 -26.80 -44.36 -27.05
CA ASP A 930 -27.85 -43.63 -26.34
C ASP A 930 -28.95 -44.51 -25.76
N HIS A 931 -28.84 -45.85 -25.84
CA HIS A 931 -29.87 -46.74 -25.33
C HIS A 931 -30.11 -46.71 -23.81
N CYS A 932 -29.15 -46.22 -23.00
CA CYS A 932 -29.37 -46.03 -21.56
C CYS A 932 -30.12 -44.74 -21.20
N LEU A 933 -30.18 -43.74 -22.12
CA LEU A 933 -30.76 -42.43 -21.83
C LEU A 933 -32.23 -42.27 -22.26
N ASN A 934 -32.74 -43.10 -23.20
CA ASN A 934 -34.09 -42.94 -23.73
C ASN A 934 -35.17 -43.69 -22.92
N GLY A 935 -34.80 -44.52 -21.94
CA GLY A 935 -35.77 -45.31 -21.14
C GLY A 935 -36.49 -44.54 -20.03
N CYS A 936 -36.00 -43.34 -19.61
CA CYS A 936 -36.54 -42.63 -18.45
C CYS A 936 -37.38 -41.38 -18.74
N LEU A 937 -37.49 -40.94 -20.00
CA LEU A 937 -38.23 -39.71 -20.36
C LEU A 937 -39.63 -39.95 -20.90
N ASP A 938 -39.96 -41.16 -21.38
CA ASP A 938 -41.27 -41.43 -21.97
C ASP A 938 -42.35 -41.73 -20.92
N ASP A 939 -42.00 -42.07 -19.68
CA ASP A 939 -42.95 -42.36 -18.61
C ASP A 939 -43.47 -41.12 -17.83
N ALA A 940 -42.90 -39.92 -18.05
CA ALA A 940 -43.30 -38.74 -17.31
C ALA A 940 -44.36 -37.85 -18.02
N GLU A 941 -44.65 -38.05 -19.31
CA GLU A 941 -45.68 -37.27 -20.05
C GLU A 941 -47.04 -37.95 -20.10
N GLY A 942 -47.18 -39.19 -19.66
CA GLY A 942 -48.44 -39.99 -19.71
C GLY A 942 -49.46 -39.78 -18.58
N GLY A 943 -49.19 -38.93 -17.59
CA GLY A 943 -49.93 -38.80 -16.34
C GLY A 943 -50.80 -37.56 -16.13
N ARG A 944 -51.11 -36.75 -17.15
CA ARG A 944 -52.07 -35.64 -17.00
C ARG A 944 -53.16 -35.71 -18.03
N GLY A 945 -54.20 -36.46 -17.71
CA GLY A 945 -55.44 -36.54 -18.46
C GLY A 945 -56.49 -37.40 -17.76
N GLN A 946 -56.97 -36.99 -16.63
CA GLN A 946 -58.38 -37.04 -16.15
C GLN A 946 -58.51 -36.29 -14.83
#